data_e0d8339839a8bf3d19d29512f5258fcf
#
_entry.id   e0d8339839a8bf3d19d29512f5258fcf
#
_cell.length_a   1.000
_cell.length_b   1.000
_cell.length_c   1.000
_cell.angle_alpha   90.00
_cell.angle_beta   90.00
_cell.angle_gamma   90.00
#
_symmetry.space_group_name_H-M   'P 1'
#
loop_
_entity.id
_entity.type
_entity.pdbx_description
1 polymer ?
#
loop_
_entity_poly.entity_id
_entity_poly.type
_entity_poly.pdbx_seq_one_letter_code
_entity_poly.pdbx_strand_id
1 'polypeptide(L)'
;MARPKVGILTGLLLLLGTGVVAGQLLSRPDFSTQYAERYQDAPAFLFRNEASAAMVSPHGAFISQQVNVNGNGQNITLDAANEPSIAIDPNDRNRMVIGWRQFNNVASNFRQAGWGYTSNGGSSWTFPGVLESGVFRSDPVLGADTTGRFLYLSLLETLFDDMWGSLNGGASWTKLGFATGGDKQWFTVDNTNSTGHGFQYQCWSTAENNYPGRQFSRSTDGGFTWLNPIAIPHAVIWGTPDVDSNGTLFIGGLSEADGQVWSVRSSNAKNGAITPTFDLATPVNLGGNIVAGEFINPVGIVGQVFLAADRSGTATNNNIYVLASVQPFGFTNGTDVMFARSTNGGQSFEAPVRINDDPVNHNKWHWFGTLSVAPNGRIDAVWLDTRNAANDTDSQLFYSYSQDGGATWAPNTAVSNPFNPLIGYPNQPKIGDYITMVSDNGGGNVAYTATFNGEQDVYYVRVSPPSLQLFNISTRAPVKVDEEVLIAGFIVTGKAQKKVLIRGIGPSLTGIDGVLSNPTLELHQGNTVLATNDDWKTASNGSSQQTEIQATGLAPQHELESAIVVTLDPGLYTAILSGKDLGTGIGVVEVFDLVAGSGSQLGNISTRGFVGTNDDVLIGGWIVRGDDPNGNARVLIRALGPSLTGFGVHNPLADPTLELHDANGTITASNDNWQTNDQTHQSQQAEIQGTGLAPTNSFESAMVTVLPAGQSTAIVRGKSGGTGVGTIEVYNLP
;
A
#
# COMPACT_ATOMS: atom_id res chain seq x y z
N MET A 1 12.25 -21.23 -79.27
CA MET A 1 13.66 -21.48 -79.63
C MET A 1 14.56 -20.48 -78.92
N ALA A 2 15.55 -21.02 -78.24
CA ALA A 2 16.84 -20.42 -77.86
C ALA A 2 16.83 -19.26 -76.78
N ARG A 3 17.29 -19.59 -75.61
CA ARG A 3 18.04 -18.71 -74.69
C ARG A 3 19.41 -18.36 -75.29
N PRO A 4 20.04 -17.29 -74.85
CA PRO A 4 21.39 -17.51 -74.30
C PRO A 4 21.62 -16.86 -72.91
N LYS A 5 22.59 -17.49 -72.27
CA LYS A 5 23.30 -17.09 -71.04
C LYS A 5 24.34 -16.02 -71.29
N VAL A 6 24.72 -15.23 -70.30
CA VAL A 6 26.07 -14.63 -70.05
C VAL A 6 25.90 -13.84 -68.71
N GLY A 7 26.72 -13.84 -67.75
CA GLY A 7 28.10 -14.11 -67.51
C GLY A 7 28.55 -13.27 -66.32
N ILE A 8 29.20 -13.88 -65.36
CA ILE A 8 29.68 -13.34 -64.08
C ILE A 8 30.84 -12.37 -64.36
N LEU A 9 30.87 -11.25 -63.66
CA LEU A 9 32.12 -10.53 -63.39
C LEU A 9 32.16 -10.05 -61.92
N THR A 10 33.14 -10.60 -61.24
CA THR A 10 33.54 -10.35 -59.87
C THR A 10 34.24 -8.98 -59.76
N GLY A 11 33.81 -8.15 -58.85
CA GLY A 11 34.50 -6.93 -58.40
C GLY A 11 34.52 -6.87 -56.89
N LEU A 12 35.68 -7.15 -56.31
CA LEU A 12 35.97 -7.06 -54.89
C LEU A 12 36.19 -5.60 -54.50
N LEU A 13 35.33 -5.01 -53.69
CA LEU A 13 35.58 -3.71 -53.06
C LEU A 13 35.47 -3.87 -51.55
N LEU A 14 36.59 -3.80 -50.83
CA LEU A 14 36.64 -3.67 -49.37
C LEU A 14 36.11 -2.32 -48.99
N LEU A 15 35.03 -2.28 -48.21
CA LEU A 15 34.62 -1.09 -47.42
C LEU A 15 34.47 -1.52 -45.99
N LEU A 16 35.26 -0.89 -45.13
CA LEU A 16 35.16 -0.90 -43.69
C LEU A 16 33.77 -0.40 -43.30
N GLY A 17 32.90 -1.30 -42.85
CA GLY A 17 31.57 -0.98 -42.36
C GLY A 17 31.57 -0.94 -40.85
N THR A 18 31.25 0.22 -40.30
CA THR A 18 30.74 0.37 -38.93
C THR A 18 29.53 -0.52 -38.75
N GLY A 19 29.63 -1.48 -37.84
CA GLY A 19 28.51 -2.39 -37.53
C GLY A 19 27.33 -1.66 -36.93
N VAL A 20 26.32 -1.42 -37.73
CA VAL A 20 24.95 -1.22 -37.25
C VAL A 20 24.41 -2.65 -37.02
N VAL A 21 24.21 -3.02 -35.78
CA VAL A 21 23.42 -4.21 -35.42
C VAL A 21 22.01 -3.95 -35.96
N ALA A 22 21.66 -4.55 -37.09
CA ALA A 22 20.28 -4.64 -37.53
C ALA A 22 19.54 -5.50 -36.53
N GLY A 23 18.87 -4.87 -35.56
CA GLY A 23 17.85 -5.52 -34.76
C GLY A 23 16.84 -6.13 -35.75
N GLN A 24 16.56 -7.42 -35.62
CA GLN A 24 15.41 -8.03 -36.27
C GLN A 24 14.18 -7.23 -35.85
N LEU A 25 13.53 -6.60 -36.82
CA LEU A 25 12.16 -6.12 -36.68
C LEU A 25 11.31 -7.37 -36.42
N LEU A 26 11.10 -7.71 -35.16
CA LEU A 26 10.02 -8.59 -34.75
C LEU A 26 8.74 -7.98 -35.32
N SER A 27 7.89 -8.79 -35.91
CA SER A 27 6.61 -8.37 -36.47
C SER A 27 5.92 -7.44 -35.43
N ARG A 28 5.60 -6.21 -35.87
CA ARG A 28 4.81 -5.27 -35.07
C ARG A 28 3.59 -6.02 -34.57
N PRO A 29 3.22 -5.87 -33.26
CA PRO A 29 1.89 -6.25 -32.85
C PRO A 29 0.90 -5.57 -33.80
N ASP A 30 -0.03 -6.33 -34.36
CA ASP A 30 -1.09 -5.77 -35.17
C ASP A 30 -2.06 -5.06 -34.22
N PHE A 31 -1.87 -3.75 -34.04
CA PHE A 31 -2.77 -2.89 -33.27
C PHE A 31 -4.10 -2.64 -34.00
N SER A 32 -4.44 -3.56 -34.95
CA SER A 32 -5.65 -3.51 -35.74
C SER A 32 -6.90 -3.64 -34.86
N THR A 33 -8.03 -3.43 -35.50
CA THR A 33 -9.40 -3.62 -34.98
C THR A 33 -9.65 -4.95 -34.27
N GLN A 34 -8.69 -5.90 -34.28
CA GLN A 34 -8.79 -7.18 -33.55
C GLN A 34 -8.95 -7.01 -32.04
N TYR A 35 -8.36 -5.98 -31.45
CA TYR A 35 -8.44 -5.67 -30.01
C TYR A 35 -9.43 -4.56 -29.70
N ALA A 36 -10.15 -4.08 -30.73
CA ALA A 36 -11.16 -3.06 -30.57
C ALA A 36 -12.38 -3.56 -29.82
N GLU A 37 -13.00 -2.67 -29.07
CA GLU A 37 -14.23 -2.92 -28.37
C GLU A 37 -15.41 -3.00 -29.34
N ARG A 38 -15.71 -4.20 -29.84
CA ARG A 38 -16.83 -4.44 -30.76
C ARG A 38 -18.06 -4.92 -30.02
N TYR A 39 -19.18 -4.47 -30.47
CA TYR A 39 -20.50 -4.68 -29.89
C TYR A 39 -21.27 -5.80 -30.65
N GLN A 40 -22.06 -6.53 -29.89
CA GLN A 40 -23.12 -7.42 -30.37
C GLN A 40 -24.46 -6.93 -29.78
N ASP A 41 -25.58 -7.29 -30.43
CA ASP A 41 -26.91 -6.96 -29.94
C ASP A 41 -27.05 -7.30 -28.45
N ALA A 42 -27.63 -6.39 -27.70
CA ALA A 42 -27.87 -6.58 -26.29
C ALA A 42 -28.66 -7.89 -26.08
N PRO A 43 -28.22 -8.80 -25.21
CA PRO A 43 -28.99 -10.00 -24.88
C PRO A 43 -30.30 -9.57 -24.24
N ALA A 44 -31.33 -10.38 -24.44
CA ALA A 44 -32.57 -10.20 -23.69
C ALA A 44 -32.25 -10.18 -22.19
N PHE A 45 -32.83 -9.26 -21.45
CA PHE A 45 -32.70 -9.18 -20.00
C PHE A 45 -33.13 -10.50 -19.37
N LEU A 46 -32.19 -11.20 -18.77
CA LEU A 46 -32.45 -12.43 -18.05
C LEU A 46 -32.65 -12.09 -16.56
N PHE A 47 -33.90 -12.23 -16.11
CA PHE A 47 -34.18 -12.17 -14.67
C PHE A 47 -33.66 -13.47 -14.04
N ARG A 48 -32.64 -13.37 -13.15
CA ARG A 48 -32.07 -14.54 -12.49
C ARG A 48 -32.56 -14.61 -11.06
N ASN A 49 -33.15 -15.74 -10.70
CA ASN A 49 -33.50 -16.04 -9.32
C ASN A 49 -32.41 -16.86 -8.59
N GLU A 50 -31.34 -17.22 -9.30
CA GLU A 50 -30.28 -18.05 -8.76
C GLU A 50 -29.15 -17.17 -8.27
N ALA A 51 -28.75 -17.35 -7.01
CA ALA A 51 -27.63 -16.73 -6.39
C ALA A 51 -26.91 -17.75 -5.52
N SER A 52 -25.60 -17.64 -5.42
CA SER A 52 -24.77 -18.41 -4.49
C SER A 52 -24.19 -17.48 -3.41
N ALA A 53 -23.52 -18.05 -2.40
CA ALA A 53 -22.80 -17.23 -1.46
C ALA A 53 -21.71 -16.40 -2.18
N ALA A 54 -21.55 -15.13 -1.81
CA ALA A 54 -20.44 -14.32 -2.31
C ALA A 54 -19.11 -14.98 -1.95
N MET A 55 -18.16 -14.91 -2.88
CA MET A 55 -16.84 -15.52 -2.69
C MET A 55 -15.96 -14.64 -1.82
N VAL A 56 -15.46 -15.24 -0.75
CA VAL A 56 -14.38 -14.69 0.09
C VAL A 56 -13.22 -15.66 0.01
N SER A 57 -12.09 -15.22 -0.52
CA SER A 57 -10.91 -16.06 -0.74
C SER A 57 -9.74 -15.59 0.13
N PRO A 58 -9.53 -16.19 1.32
CA PRO A 58 -8.40 -15.84 2.19
C PRO A 58 -7.11 -16.51 1.70
N HIS A 59 -6.01 -15.74 1.76
CA HIS A 59 -4.65 -16.23 1.51
C HIS A 59 -3.69 -15.61 2.56
N GLY A 60 -3.34 -16.38 3.58
CA GLY A 60 -2.60 -15.85 4.72
C GLY A 60 -3.37 -14.70 5.41
N ALA A 61 -2.74 -13.55 5.52
CA ALA A 61 -3.36 -12.34 6.09
C ALA A 61 -4.22 -11.55 5.08
N PHE A 62 -4.18 -11.90 3.80
CA PHE A 62 -4.89 -11.21 2.72
C PHE A 62 -6.25 -11.87 2.45
N ILE A 63 -7.26 -11.05 2.25
CA ILE A 63 -8.62 -11.51 2.00
C ILE A 63 -9.14 -10.86 0.72
N SER A 64 -9.32 -11.67 -0.33
CA SER A 64 -9.97 -11.23 -1.56
C SER A 64 -11.48 -11.35 -1.40
N GLN A 65 -12.18 -10.22 -1.53
CA GLN A 65 -13.61 -10.10 -1.33
C GLN A 65 -14.33 -9.80 -2.65
N GLN A 66 -15.32 -10.60 -3.02
CA GLN A 66 -16.12 -10.35 -4.22
C GLN A 66 -16.90 -9.04 -4.12
N VAL A 67 -16.92 -8.24 -5.18
CA VAL A 67 -17.51 -6.90 -5.23
C VAL A 67 -18.81 -6.88 -6.02
N ASN A 68 -18.89 -7.60 -7.16
CA ASN A 68 -20.09 -7.70 -8.01
C ASN A 68 -21.12 -8.67 -7.42
N VAL A 69 -21.75 -8.27 -6.31
CA VAL A 69 -22.76 -9.05 -5.56
C VAL A 69 -24.13 -8.45 -5.74
N ASN A 70 -25.19 -9.26 -5.58
CA ASN A 70 -26.57 -8.78 -5.64
C ASN A 70 -26.94 -7.92 -4.41
N GLY A 71 -28.16 -7.37 -4.37
CA GLY A 71 -28.65 -6.53 -3.27
C GLY A 71 -28.70 -7.21 -1.89
N ASN A 72 -28.53 -8.53 -1.82
CA ASN A 72 -28.41 -9.31 -0.59
C ASN A 72 -26.96 -9.67 -0.24
N GLY A 73 -25.98 -9.15 -0.99
CA GLY A 73 -24.55 -9.45 -0.80
C GLY A 73 -24.17 -10.87 -1.26
N GLN A 74 -24.87 -11.44 -2.23
CA GLN A 74 -24.65 -12.79 -2.76
C GLN A 74 -24.09 -12.72 -4.18
N ASN A 75 -23.34 -13.73 -4.59
CA ASN A 75 -22.86 -13.89 -5.97
C ASN A 75 -24.02 -13.94 -6.97
N ILE A 76 -23.87 -13.28 -8.10
CA ILE A 76 -24.78 -13.32 -9.24
C ILE A 76 -24.26 -14.41 -10.18
N THR A 77 -24.98 -15.54 -10.26
CA THR A 77 -24.50 -16.69 -11.05
C THR A 77 -24.65 -16.48 -12.56
N LEU A 78 -23.68 -17.01 -13.35
CA LEU A 78 -23.65 -17.00 -14.82
C LEU A 78 -23.52 -15.58 -15.45
N ASP A 79 -23.20 -14.58 -14.68
CA ASP A 79 -22.72 -13.28 -15.19
C ASP A 79 -21.20 -13.31 -15.42
N ALA A 80 -20.63 -12.18 -15.81
CA ALA A 80 -19.19 -11.96 -15.76
C ALA A 80 -18.90 -10.49 -15.45
N ALA A 81 -17.82 -10.25 -14.74
CA ALA A 81 -17.34 -8.91 -14.40
C ALA A 81 -15.82 -8.86 -14.54
N ASN A 82 -15.30 -7.88 -15.30
CA ASN A 82 -13.86 -7.75 -15.51
C ASN A 82 -13.41 -6.30 -15.78
N GLU A 83 -12.12 -6.07 -15.95
CA GLU A 83 -11.48 -4.74 -16.11
C GLU A 83 -11.86 -3.77 -14.98
N PRO A 84 -11.56 -4.09 -13.72
CA PRO A 84 -11.93 -3.23 -12.63
C PRO A 84 -11.03 -2.01 -12.50
N SER A 85 -11.63 -0.86 -12.16
CA SER A 85 -10.95 0.36 -11.77
C SER A 85 -11.42 0.83 -10.40
N ILE A 86 -10.49 1.22 -9.51
CA ILE A 86 -10.79 1.62 -8.14
C ILE A 86 -10.48 3.09 -7.90
N ALA A 87 -11.32 3.76 -7.11
CA ALA A 87 -11.06 5.08 -6.54
C ALA A 87 -11.35 5.10 -5.04
N ILE A 88 -10.60 5.92 -4.30
CA ILE A 88 -10.72 6.11 -2.85
C ILE A 88 -10.98 7.58 -2.57
N ASP A 89 -11.89 7.86 -1.65
CA ASP A 89 -12.10 9.21 -1.13
C ASP A 89 -10.85 9.68 -0.39
N PRO A 90 -10.16 10.74 -0.83
CA PRO A 90 -8.94 11.20 -0.18
C PRO A 90 -9.16 11.69 1.26
N ASN A 91 -10.41 12.00 1.64
CA ASN A 91 -10.77 12.47 2.98
C ASN A 91 -11.24 11.35 3.91
N ASP A 92 -11.65 10.19 3.36
CA ASP A 92 -12.11 9.02 4.13
C ASP A 92 -11.77 7.73 3.39
N ARG A 93 -10.66 7.10 3.74
CA ARG A 93 -10.19 5.85 3.14
C ARG A 93 -11.16 4.65 3.29
N ASN A 94 -12.17 4.76 4.16
CA ASN A 94 -13.19 3.73 4.28
C ASN A 94 -14.22 3.80 3.12
N ARG A 95 -14.26 4.93 2.41
CA ARG A 95 -15.15 5.15 1.28
C ARG A 95 -14.40 4.90 -0.03
N MET A 96 -14.80 3.84 -0.74
CA MET A 96 -14.19 3.43 -2.00
C MET A 96 -15.27 3.06 -3.01
N VAL A 97 -14.94 3.19 -4.28
CA VAL A 97 -15.75 2.75 -5.41
C VAL A 97 -14.90 1.93 -6.37
N ILE A 98 -15.43 0.83 -6.86
CA ILE A 98 -14.87 0.04 -7.96
C ILE A 98 -15.88 0.04 -9.10
N GLY A 99 -15.44 0.35 -10.33
CA GLY A 99 -16.20 0.21 -11.55
C GLY A 99 -15.67 -0.95 -12.38
N TRP A 100 -16.52 -1.59 -13.19
CA TRP A 100 -16.13 -2.73 -14.02
C TRP A 100 -17.01 -2.88 -15.26
N ARG A 101 -16.58 -3.70 -16.19
CA ARG A 101 -17.44 -4.17 -17.30
C ARG A 101 -18.34 -5.27 -16.77
N GLN A 102 -19.64 -5.03 -16.72
CA GLN A 102 -20.68 -5.97 -16.28
C GLN A 102 -21.34 -6.67 -17.47
N PHE A 103 -21.25 -7.97 -17.54
CA PHE A 103 -21.91 -8.81 -18.51
C PHE A 103 -23.07 -9.54 -17.83
N ASN A 104 -24.28 -9.38 -18.35
CA ASN A 104 -25.47 -10.04 -17.79
C ASN A 104 -25.47 -11.56 -18.00
N ASN A 105 -24.72 -12.07 -18.97
CA ASN A 105 -24.48 -13.48 -19.19
C ASN A 105 -23.24 -13.71 -20.06
N VAL A 106 -22.64 -14.89 -19.94
CA VAL A 106 -21.42 -15.27 -20.67
C VAL A 106 -21.64 -15.61 -22.14
N ALA A 107 -22.91 -15.70 -22.61
CA ALA A 107 -23.22 -15.98 -24.01
C ALA A 107 -23.16 -14.76 -24.94
N SER A 108 -22.85 -13.59 -24.39
CA SER A 108 -22.77 -12.33 -25.13
C SER A 108 -21.48 -11.57 -24.76
N ASN A 109 -21.04 -10.67 -25.64
CA ASN A 109 -20.05 -9.66 -25.33
C ASN A 109 -20.67 -8.28 -25.03
N PHE A 110 -21.99 -8.17 -24.96
CA PHE A 110 -22.65 -6.95 -24.50
C PHE A 110 -22.37 -6.71 -23.03
N ARG A 111 -21.87 -5.53 -22.72
CA ARG A 111 -21.48 -5.14 -21.37
C ARG A 111 -21.93 -3.73 -21.04
N GLN A 112 -22.04 -3.48 -19.75
CA GLN A 112 -22.51 -2.24 -19.18
C GLN A 112 -21.54 -1.77 -18.10
N ALA A 113 -21.56 -0.50 -17.74
CA ALA A 113 -20.74 0.03 -16.66
C ALA A 113 -21.34 -0.32 -15.30
N GLY A 114 -20.86 -1.41 -14.70
CA GLY A 114 -21.17 -1.79 -13.32
C GLY A 114 -20.34 -0.99 -12.32
N TRP A 115 -20.85 -0.86 -11.09
CA TRP A 115 -20.06 -0.28 -10.00
C TRP A 115 -20.47 -0.82 -8.64
N GLY A 116 -19.50 -0.97 -7.73
CA GLY A 116 -19.74 -1.24 -6.32
C GLY A 116 -19.12 -0.17 -5.44
N TYR A 117 -19.72 0.07 -4.28
CA TYR A 117 -19.19 1.01 -3.30
C TYR A 117 -19.12 0.40 -1.90
N THR A 118 -18.24 0.94 -1.08
CA THR A 118 -18.10 0.60 0.34
C THR A 118 -17.94 1.85 1.18
N SER A 119 -18.32 1.78 2.46
CA SER A 119 -18.08 2.80 3.48
C SER A 119 -17.38 2.24 4.73
N ASN A 120 -16.87 1.00 4.65
CA ASN A 120 -16.23 0.30 5.77
C ASN A 120 -14.86 -0.30 5.41
N GLY A 121 -14.12 0.36 4.52
CA GLY A 121 -12.77 -0.04 4.14
C GLY A 121 -12.70 -1.35 3.36
N GLY A 122 -13.72 -1.66 2.56
CA GLY A 122 -13.76 -2.86 1.72
C GLY A 122 -14.18 -4.13 2.45
N SER A 123 -14.62 -4.04 3.73
CA SER A 123 -15.10 -5.21 4.48
C SER A 123 -16.44 -5.76 3.96
N SER A 124 -17.22 -4.92 3.28
CA SER A 124 -18.39 -5.31 2.50
C SER A 124 -18.64 -4.33 1.36
N TRP A 125 -19.30 -4.81 0.31
CA TRP A 125 -19.58 -4.06 -0.90
C TRP A 125 -21.06 -4.06 -1.22
N THR A 126 -21.53 -2.99 -1.85
CA THR A 126 -22.89 -2.85 -2.38
C THR A 126 -22.78 -2.59 -3.88
N PHE A 127 -23.45 -3.42 -4.68
CA PHE A 127 -23.61 -3.26 -6.13
C PHE A 127 -25.03 -2.78 -6.45
N PRO A 128 -25.25 -1.48 -6.69
CA PRO A 128 -26.59 -0.96 -6.98
C PRO A 128 -27.09 -1.27 -8.40
N GLY A 129 -26.18 -1.66 -9.30
CA GLY A 129 -26.50 -1.93 -10.70
C GLY A 129 -25.50 -1.28 -11.67
N VAL A 130 -25.99 -0.87 -12.85
CA VAL A 130 -25.18 -0.29 -13.91
C VAL A 130 -25.56 1.18 -14.12
N LEU A 131 -24.61 2.03 -14.60
CA LEU A 131 -24.84 3.47 -14.81
C LEU A 131 -26.07 3.77 -15.68
N GLU A 132 -26.19 3.03 -16.79
CA GLU A 132 -27.34 3.10 -17.70
C GLU A 132 -27.73 1.71 -18.15
N SER A 133 -28.90 1.24 -17.72
CA SER A 133 -29.40 -0.08 -18.10
C SER A 133 -29.71 -0.17 -19.59
N GLY A 134 -29.18 -1.20 -20.26
CA GLY A 134 -29.39 -1.44 -21.69
C GLY A 134 -28.51 -0.57 -22.62
N VAL A 135 -27.58 0.22 -22.06
CA VAL A 135 -26.60 0.97 -22.83
C VAL A 135 -25.24 0.27 -22.76
N PHE A 136 -24.66 0.03 -23.94
CA PHE A 136 -23.30 -0.52 -24.02
C PHE A 136 -22.31 0.47 -23.42
N ARG A 137 -21.48 -0.01 -22.46
CA ARG A 137 -20.41 0.76 -21.83
C ARG A 137 -19.26 -0.15 -21.47
N SER A 138 -18.03 0.31 -21.77
CA SER A 138 -16.80 -0.43 -21.57
C SER A 138 -15.75 0.43 -20.86
N ASP A 139 -14.58 -0.15 -20.60
CA ASP A 139 -13.33 0.46 -20.15
C ASP A 139 -13.52 1.46 -19.00
N PRO A 140 -13.98 1.02 -17.84
CA PRO A 140 -14.21 1.90 -16.70
C PRO A 140 -12.90 2.47 -16.17
N VAL A 141 -12.82 3.79 -15.98
CA VAL A 141 -11.72 4.42 -15.25
C VAL A 141 -12.29 5.33 -14.18
N LEU A 142 -11.85 5.13 -12.93
CA LEU A 142 -12.35 5.86 -11.79
C LEU A 142 -11.28 6.79 -11.20
N GLY A 143 -11.73 7.86 -10.59
CA GLY A 143 -10.92 8.81 -9.83
C GLY A 143 -11.74 9.47 -8.73
N ALA A 144 -11.07 10.20 -7.85
CA ALA A 144 -11.70 11.02 -6.84
C ALA A 144 -11.02 12.39 -6.77
N ASP A 145 -11.78 13.46 -6.54
CA ASP A 145 -11.22 14.79 -6.29
C ASP A 145 -11.08 15.09 -4.79
N THR A 146 -10.42 16.19 -4.47
CA THR A 146 -10.15 16.60 -3.08
C THR A 146 -11.41 16.90 -2.26
N THR A 147 -12.58 17.04 -2.90
CA THR A 147 -13.86 17.23 -2.19
C THR A 147 -14.50 15.90 -1.76
N GLY A 148 -13.92 14.75 -2.16
CA GLY A 148 -14.48 13.42 -1.96
C GLY A 148 -15.53 13.04 -3.01
N ARG A 149 -15.65 13.81 -4.12
CA ARG A 149 -16.47 13.44 -5.26
C ARG A 149 -15.76 12.33 -6.05
N PHE A 150 -16.45 11.22 -6.27
CA PHE A 150 -16.01 10.18 -7.20
C PHE A 150 -16.37 10.54 -8.63
N LEU A 151 -15.48 10.17 -9.55
CA LEU A 151 -15.61 10.37 -10.99
C LEU A 151 -15.49 9.02 -11.70
N TYR A 152 -16.29 8.82 -12.74
CA TYR A 152 -16.32 7.58 -13.54
C TYR A 152 -16.32 7.97 -15.02
N LEU A 153 -15.23 7.66 -15.73
CA LEU A 153 -15.13 7.79 -17.18
C LEU A 153 -15.52 6.46 -17.80
N SER A 154 -16.41 6.46 -18.81
CA SER A 154 -16.97 5.24 -19.39
C SER A 154 -17.12 5.36 -20.89
N LEU A 155 -16.55 4.39 -21.62
CA LEU A 155 -16.58 4.26 -23.07
C LEU A 155 -17.97 3.82 -23.57
N LEU A 156 -18.45 4.46 -24.64
CA LEU A 156 -19.63 4.06 -25.40
C LEU A 156 -19.25 3.19 -26.61
N GLU A 157 -20.20 2.45 -27.17
CA GLU A 157 -20.03 1.72 -28.42
C GLU A 157 -19.63 2.60 -29.62
N THR A 158 -19.98 3.87 -29.54
CA THR A 158 -19.67 4.88 -30.56
C THR A 158 -18.25 5.42 -30.44
N LEU A 159 -17.43 4.86 -29.56
CA LEU A 159 -16.04 5.28 -29.28
C LEU A 159 -15.94 6.74 -28.77
N PHE A 160 -16.91 7.14 -28.00
CA PHE A 160 -16.91 8.36 -27.21
C PHE A 160 -17.00 8.03 -25.73
N ASP A 161 -16.52 8.93 -24.89
CA ASP A 161 -16.58 8.78 -23.44
C ASP A 161 -17.58 9.73 -22.81
N ASP A 162 -18.22 9.27 -21.73
CA ASP A 162 -18.99 10.09 -20.83
C ASP A 162 -18.35 10.15 -19.45
N MET A 163 -18.37 11.34 -18.86
CA MET A 163 -17.95 11.55 -17.47
C MET A 163 -19.16 11.56 -16.55
N TRP A 164 -19.07 10.78 -15.47
CA TRP A 164 -20.07 10.69 -14.40
C TRP A 164 -19.47 11.13 -13.07
N GLY A 165 -20.30 11.67 -12.18
CA GLY A 165 -19.90 12.10 -10.84
C GLY A 165 -20.82 11.58 -9.76
N SER A 166 -20.28 11.25 -8.59
CA SER A 166 -21.02 10.88 -7.39
C SER A 166 -20.56 11.73 -6.21
N LEU A 167 -21.53 12.35 -5.51
CA LEU A 167 -21.30 13.16 -4.30
C LEU A 167 -21.69 12.45 -3.01
N ASN A 168 -22.20 11.22 -3.09
CA ASN A 168 -22.73 10.46 -1.97
C ASN A 168 -22.00 9.14 -1.73
N GLY A 169 -20.69 9.12 -2.01
CA GLY A 169 -19.83 7.97 -1.72
C GLY A 169 -20.01 6.80 -2.70
N GLY A 170 -20.45 7.05 -3.92
CA GLY A 170 -20.69 6.01 -4.92
C GLY A 170 -22.10 5.41 -4.89
N ALA A 171 -22.98 5.82 -3.97
CA ALA A 171 -24.33 5.26 -3.87
C ALA A 171 -25.22 5.59 -5.10
N SER A 172 -24.96 6.70 -5.76
CA SER A 172 -25.61 7.05 -7.04
C SER A 172 -24.71 7.96 -7.89
N TRP A 173 -24.96 7.99 -9.20
CA TRP A 173 -24.17 8.73 -10.18
C TRP A 173 -25.03 9.67 -11.01
N THR A 174 -24.44 10.80 -11.39
CA THR A 174 -25.03 11.77 -12.32
C THR A 174 -24.08 11.96 -13.50
N LYS A 175 -24.58 11.89 -14.71
CA LYS A 175 -23.81 12.23 -15.92
C LYS A 175 -23.44 13.71 -15.88
N LEU A 176 -22.14 14.01 -15.88
CA LEU A 176 -21.64 15.39 -15.87
C LEU A 176 -21.57 15.95 -17.28
N GLY A 177 -21.01 15.20 -18.22
CA GLY A 177 -20.84 15.68 -19.58
C GLY A 177 -20.31 14.64 -20.55
N PHE A 178 -20.29 15.02 -21.81
CA PHE A 178 -19.64 14.32 -22.90
C PHE A 178 -18.13 14.62 -22.84
N ALA A 179 -17.32 13.57 -22.67
CA ALA A 179 -15.90 13.69 -22.37
C ALA A 179 -14.97 13.49 -23.57
N THR A 180 -15.51 13.50 -24.81
CA THR A 180 -14.75 13.16 -26.04
C THR A 180 -14.31 11.69 -26.02
N GLY A 181 -12.99 11.37 -26.12
CA GLY A 181 -12.47 10.03 -25.84
C GLY A 181 -12.30 9.11 -27.05
N GLY A 182 -12.07 7.86 -26.76
CA GLY A 182 -11.83 6.73 -27.65
C GLY A 182 -11.48 5.49 -26.84
N ASP A 183 -11.23 4.38 -27.52
CA ASP A 183 -10.91 3.09 -26.89
C ASP A 183 -9.62 3.18 -26.03
N LYS A 184 -9.58 2.41 -24.91
CA LYS A 184 -8.46 2.40 -23.96
C LYS A 184 -8.16 3.76 -23.35
N GLN A 185 -9.22 4.50 -23.01
CA GLN A 185 -9.11 5.80 -22.35
C GLN A 185 -8.63 5.67 -20.91
N TRP A 186 -7.87 6.69 -20.49
CA TRP A 186 -7.49 6.89 -19.09
C TRP A 186 -7.57 8.37 -18.73
N PHE A 187 -7.84 8.67 -17.46
CA PHE A 187 -7.81 10.04 -16.96
C PHE A 187 -7.18 10.13 -15.57
N THR A 188 -6.74 11.33 -15.23
CA THR A 188 -6.31 11.70 -13.87
C THR A 188 -6.94 13.01 -13.46
N VAL A 189 -7.00 13.28 -12.15
CA VAL A 189 -7.45 14.54 -11.56
C VAL A 189 -6.25 15.24 -10.94
N ASP A 190 -6.07 16.53 -11.24
CA ASP A 190 -5.08 17.36 -10.54
C ASP A 190 -5.58 17.70 -9.13
N ASN A 191 -5.21 16.87 -8.17
CA ASN A 191 -5.50 17.08 -6.75
C ASN A 191 -4.41 17.88 -6.02
N THR A 192 -3.48 18.50 -6.76
CA THR A 192 -2.40 19.33 -6.19
C THR A 192 -2.88 20.75 -5.89
N ASN A 193 -2.04 21.53 -5.21
CA ASN A 193 -2.28 22.95 -4.98
C ASN A 193 -1.85 23.85 -6.18
N SER A 194 -1.72 23.27 -7.38
CA SER A 194 -1.36 23.98 -8.59
C SER A 194 -2.51 24.88 -9.12
N THR A 195 -2.22 25.67 -10.14
CA THR A 195 -3.25 26.45 -10.85
C THR A 195 -4.24 25.58 -11.62
N GLY A 196 -3.93 24.29 -11.80
CA GLY A 196 -4.79 23.27 -12.41
C GLY A 196 -5.59 22.45 -11.40
N HIS A 197 -5.64 22.86 -10.13
CA HIS A 197 -6.42 22.15 -9.11
C HIS A 197 -7.85 21.84 -9.57
N GLY A 198 -8.25 20.58 -9.52
CA GLY A 198 -9.55 20.10 -9.97
C GLY A 198 -9.67 19.86 -11.48
N PHE A 199 -8.63 20.17 -12.29
CA PHE A 199 -8.62 19.84 -13.71
C PHE A 199 -8.53 18.33 -13.91
N GLN A 200 -9.13 17.87 -15.01
CA GLN A 200 -9.07 16.47 -15.41
C GLN A 200 -8.37 16.38 -16.76
N TYR A 201 -7.47 15.39 -16.89
CA TYR A 201 -6.68 15.15 -18.08
C TYR A 201 -6.96 13.73 -18.56
N GLN A 202 -7.35 13.60 -19.83
CA GLN A 202 -7.73 12.34 -20.44
C GLN A 202 -6.86 12.04 -21.67
N CYS A 203 -6.49 10.78 -21.86
CA CYS A 203 -5.86 10.27 -23.07
C CYS A 203 -6.49 8.93 -23.50
N TRP A 204 -6.36 8.55 -24.79
CA TRP A 204 -6.94 7.34 -25.35
C TRP A 204 -6.13 6.82 -26.54
N SER A 205 -6.52 5.65 -27.10
CA SER A 205 -5.87 5.02 -28.25
C SER A 205 -6.14 5.76 -29.56
N THR A 206 -5.19 5.74 -30.48
CA THR A 206 -5.35 6.28 -31.83
C THR A 206 -6.10 5.36 -32.78
N ALA A 207 -6.15 4.05 -32.48
CA ALA A 207 -6.70 3.06 -33.40
C ALA A 207 -8.23 3.10 -33.50
N GLU A 208 -8.91 3.26 -32.36
CA GLU A 208 -10.37 3.22 -32.25
C GLU A 208 -10.87 4.48 -31.55
N ASN A 209 -11.02 5.56 -32.31
CA ASN A 209 -11.56 6.82 -31.85
C ASN A 209 -12.13 7.65 -33.00
N ASN A 210 -12.90 8.69 -32.67
CA ASN A 210 -13.50 9.63 -33.62
C ASN A 210 -12.62 10.86 -33.90
N TYR A 211 -11.38 10.89 -33.41
CA TYR A 211 -10.47 12.02 -33.49
C TYR A 211 -9.11 11.62 -34.07
N PRO A 212 -9.00 11.28 -35.36
CA PRO A 212 -7.76 10.76 -35.95
C PRO A 212 -6.53 11.61 -35.61
N GLY A 213 -5.50 10.96 -35.02
CA GLY A 213 -4.25 11.62 -34.64
C GLY A 213 -4.34 12.59 -33.45
N ARG A 214 -5.46 12.59 -32.69
CA ARG A 214 -5.69 13.47 -31.54
C ARG A 214 -6.22 12.64 -30.37
N GLN A 215 -5.43 12.43 -29.34
CA GLN A 215 -5.70 11.48 -28.25
C GLN A 215 -5.71 12.10 -26.86
N PHE A 216 -5.73 13.42 -26.75
CA PHE A 216 -5.73 14.10 -25.46
C PHE A 216 -6.82 15.15 -25.37
N SER A 217 -7.48 15.20 -24.24
CA SER A 217 -8.41 16.26 -23.86
C SER A 217 -8.27 16.66 -22.39
N ARG A 218 -8.76 17.82 -22.04
CA ARG A 218 -8.74 18.39 -20.68
C ARG A 218 -10.07 19.01 -20.35
N SER A 219 -10.55 18.76 -19.12
CA SER A 219 -11.62 19.53 -18.49
C SER A 219 -11.04 20.49 -17.44
N THR A 220 -11.54 21.71 -17.39
CA THR A 220 -11.17 22.73 -16.39
C THR A 220 -12.32 23.11 -15.46
N ASP A 221 -13.45 22.45 -15.60
CA ASP A 221 -14.69 22.74 -14.86
C ASP A 221 -15.24 21.51 -14.12
N GLY A 222 -14.37 20.52 -13.84
CA GLY A 222 -14.73 19.35 -13.06
C GLY A 222 -15.44 18.25 -13.85
N GLY A 223 -15.23 18.17 -15.16
CA GLY A 223 -15.74 17.10 -16.03
C GLY A 223 -17.00 17.45 -16.79
N PHE A 224 -17.50 18.69 -16.69
CA PHE A 224 -18.70 19.13 -17.41
C PHE A 224 -18.43 19.45 -18.88
N THR A 225 -17.32 20.12 -19.17
CA THR A 225 -16.91 20.41 -20.55
C THR A 225 -15.47 20.02 -20.79
N TRP A 226 -15.15 19.68 -22.04
CA TRP A 226 -13.86 19.16 -22.44
C TRP A 226 -13.29 19.91 -23.64
N LEU A 227 -11.98 20.12 -23.64
CA LEU A 227 -11.24 20.71 -24.74
C LEU A 227 -11.40 19.87 -26.02
N ASN A 228 -11.46 20.52 -27.17
CA ASN A 228 -11.31 19.78 -28.44
C ASN A 228 -10.01 18.99 -28.45
N PRO A 229 -10.05 17.70 -28.80
CA PRO A 229 -8.87 16.85 -28.72
C PRO A 229 -7.66 17.37 -29.49
N ILE A 230 -6.47 17.18 -28.91
CA ILE A 230 -5.18 17.52 -29.48
C ILE A 230 -4.28 16.27 -29.57
N ALA A 231 -3.23 16.33 -30.40
CA ALA A 231 -2.27 15.25 -30.55
C ALA A 231 -1.32 15.16 -29.33
N ILE A 232 -0.92 13.94 -28.98
CA ILE A 232 0.19 13.65 -28.08
C ILE A 232 1.42 13.30 -28.91
N PRO A 233 2.64 13.79 -28.59
CA PRO A 233 3.87 13.33 -29.22
C PRO A 233 3.99 11.81 -29.19
N HIS A 234 4.53 11.24 -30.27
CA HIS A 234 4.69 9.78 -30.45
C HIS A 234 3.38 8.98 -30.46
N ALA A 235 2.22 9.64 -30.45
CA ALA A 235 0.91 8.99 -30.47
C ALA A 235 0.81 7.84 -29.44
N VAL A 236 1.20 8.11 -28.17
CA VAL A 236 1.25 7.10 -27.12
C VAL A 236 -0.14 6.56 -26.80
N ILE A 237 -0.23 5.24 -26.67
CA ILE A 237 -1.45 4.46 -26.40
C ILE A 237 -1.21 3.49 -25.23
N TRP A 238 -2.28 2.88 -24.71
CA TRP A 238 -2.25 1.85 -23.67
C TRP A 238 -1.45 2.29 -22.44
N GLY A 239 -1.67 3.51 -22.02
CA GLY A 239 -0.95 4.09 -20.91
C GLY A 239 -1.78 5.04 -20.07
N THR A 240 -1.21 5.51 -18.97
CA THR A 240 -1.91 6.31 -17.97
C THR A 240 -1.31 7.71 -17.82
N PRO A 241 -2.15 8.75 -17.57
CA PRO A 241 -1.71 10.08 -17.19
C PRO A 241 -1.61 10.22 -15.68
N ASP A 242 -0.66 11.04 -15.20
CA ASP A 242 -0.61 11.52 -13.81
C ASP A 242 0.01 12.93 -13.74
N VAL A 243 -0.10 13.59 -12.59
CA VAL A 243 0.47 14.92 -12.35
C VAL A 243 1.46 14.89 -11.19
N ASP A 244 2.55 15.65 -11.29
CA ASP A 244 3.49 15.84 -10.19
C ASP A 244 2.96 16.82 -9.12
N SER A 245 3.67 17.04 -8.01
CA SER A 245 3.24 17.95 -6.94
C SER A 245 3.12 19.43 -7.40
N ASN A 246 3.69 19.78 -8.54
CA ASN A 246 3.59 21.10 -9.15
C ASN A 246 2.44 21.22 -10.17
N GLY A 247 1.66 20.15 -10.37
CA GLY A 247 0.60 20.08 -11.39
C GLY A 247 1.15 19.91 -12.82
N THR A 248 2.39 19.46 -12.99
CA THR A 248 2.94 19.13 -14.30
C THR A 248 2.38 17.79 -14.74
N LEU A 249 1.73 17.75 -15.91
CA LEU A 249 1.14 16.54 -16.46
C LEU A 249 2.20 15.67 -17.12
N PHE A 250 2.15 14.37 -16.84
CA PHE A 250 2.89 13.32 -17.53
C PHE A 250 1.91 12.27 -18.09
N ILE A 251 2.23 11.72 -19.25
CA ILE A 251 1.49 10.62 -19.88
C ILE A 251 2.51 9.55 -20.26
N GLY A 252 2.37 8.35 -19.71
CA GLY A 252 3.15 7.18 -20.11
C GLY A 252 2.37 6.37 -21.13
N GLY A 253 3.03 5.73 -22.09
CA GLY A 253 2.36 4.85 -23.03
C GLY A 253 3.29 4.28 -24.08
N LEU A 254 2.74 3.35 -24.88
CA LEU A 254 3.41 2.71 -26.00
C LEU A 254 3.23 3.58 -27.25
N SER A 255 4.31 3.91 -27.95
CA SER A 255 4.23 4.59 -29.24
C SER A 255 3.77 3.63 -30.32
N GLU A 256 2.69 3.96 -31.00
CA GLU A 256 2.18 3.22 -32.13
C GLU A 256 3.15 3.23 -33.33
N ALA A 257 3.97 4.29 -33.44
CA ALA A 257 4.87 4.49 -34.58
C ALA A 257 6.13 3.64 -34.52
N ASP A 258 6.70 3.41 -33.33
CA ASP A 258 8.00 2.73 -33.17
C ASP A 258 7.97 1.55 -32.18
N GLY A 259 6.86 1.32 -31.48
CA GLY A 259 6.72 0.26 -30.48
C GLY A 259 7.51 0.48 -29.20
N GLN A 260 8.01 1.69 -28.96
CA GLN A 260 8.74 2.05 -27.75
C GLN A 260 7.80 2.66 -26.70
N VAL A 261 8.13 2.49 -25.44
CA VAL A 261 7.44 3.18 -24.33
C VAL A 261 8.01 4.61 -24.21
N TRP A 262 7.12 5.58 -24.10
CA TRP A 262 7.45 6.99 -23.93
C TRP A 262 6.79 7.59 -22.71
N SER A 263 7.46 8.54 -22.08
CA SER A 263 6.89 9.49 -21.12
C SER A 263 6.82 10.86 -21.78
N VAL A 264 5.63 11.43 -21.84
CA VAL A 264 5.35 12.72 -22.47
C VAL A 264 4.89 13.71 -21.42
N ARG A 265 5.47 14.92 -21.41
CA ARG A 265 5.23 15.95 -20.38
C ARG A 265 4.54 17.19 -20.97
N SER A 266 3.61 17.75 -20.20
CA SER A 266 3.07 19.09 -20.41
C SER A 266 3.19 19.93 -19.14
N SER A 267 4.11 20.90 -19.14
CA SER A 267 4.29 21.81 -18.00
C SER A 267 3.20 22.88 -17.91
N ASN A 268 2.44 23.08 -18.98
CA ASN A 268 1.41 24.13 -19.09
C ASN A 268 -0.04 23.61 -19.11
N ALA A 269 -0.26 22.29 -19.02
CA ALA A 269 -1.62 21.71 -18.98
C ALA A 269 -2.47 22.26 -17.83
N LYS A 270 -1.84 22.65 -16.72
CA LYS A 270 -2.47 23.29 -15.56
C LYS A 270 -2.93 24.74 -15.79
N ASN A 271 -2.62 25.37 -16.93
CA ASN A 271 -3.09 26.70 -17.26
C ASN A 271 -4.38 26.64 -18.09
N GLY A 272 -5.52 26.90 -17.45
CA GLY A 272 -6.83 26.83 -18.10
C GLY A 272 -7.06 27.82 -19.22
N ALA A 273 -6.27 28.89 -19.31
CA ALA A 273 -6.46 29.98 -20.31
C ALA A 273 -5.85 29.62 -21.69
N ILE A 274 -5.06 28.58 -21.82
CA ILE A 274 -4.37 28.19 -23.04
C ILE A 274 -4.62 26.73 -23.41
N THR A 275 -4.52 26.41 -24.69
CA THR A 275 -4.46 25.01 -25.13
C THR A 275 -3.14 24.40 -24.66
N PRO A 276 -3.15 23.20 -24.02
CA PRO A 276 -1.93 22.53 -23.58
C PRO A 276 -0.96 22.25 -24.74
N THR A 277 0.33 22.33 -24.43
CA THR A 277 1.40 21.88 -25.33
C THR A 277 2.29 20.89 -24.59
N PHE A 278 2.86 19.96 -25.33
CA PHE A 278 3.80 18.99 -24.76
C PHE A 278 5.23 19.48 -25.00
N ASP A 279 5.96 19.71 -23.92
CA ASP A 279 7.29 20.34 -23.94
C ASP A 279 8.45 19.33 -23.83
N LEU A 280 8.14 18.07 -23.51
CA LEU A 280 9.15 17.00 -23.40
C LEU A 280 8.52 15.67 -23.79
N ALA A 281 9.29 14.84 -24.51
CA ALA A 281 9.00 13.43 -24.76
C ALA A 281 10.29 12.65 -24.57
N THR A 282 10.29 11.65 -23.69
CA THR A 282 11.47 10.88 -23.29
C THR A 282 11.19 9.39 -23.48
N PRO A 283 12.02 8.64 -24.21
CA PRO A 283 11.87 7.18 -24.33
C PRO A 283 12.16 6.52 -22.98
N VAL A 284 11.36 5.49 -22.65
CA VAL A 284 11.51 4.68 -21.44
C VAL A 284 11.87 3.27 -21.83
N ASN A 285 13.10 2.86 -21.52
CA ASN A 285 13.51 1.48 -21.75
C ASN A 285 13.02 0.59 -20.61
N LEU A 286 12.15 -0.38 -20.90
CA LEU A 286 11.70 -1.39 -19.94
C LEU A 286 12.29 -2.79 -20.22
N GLY A 287 13.26 -2.91 -21.15
CA GLY A 287 13.95 -4.17 -21.42
C GLY A 287 13.16 -5.20 -22.25
N GLY A 288 11.99 -4.84 -22.76
CA GLY A 288 11.11 -5.74 -23.51
C GLY A 288 10.01 -5.01 -24.26
N ASN A 289 9.12 -5.76 -24.89
CA ASN A 289 7.98 -5.28 -25.65
C ASN A 289 6.67 -5.46 -24.89
N ILE A 290 5.74 -4.53 -25.03
CA ILE A 290 4.34 -4.74 -24.64
C ILE A 290 3.73 -5.71 -25.65
N VAL A 291 2.99 -6.71 -25.15
CA VAL A 291 2.38 -7.77 -25.99
C VAL A 291 0.89 -7.90 -25.75
N ALA A 292 0.18 -8.42 -26.73
CA ALA A 292 -1.26 -8.63 -26.71
C ALA A 292 -1.64 -9.90 -27.48
N GLY A 293 -2.81 -10.49 -27.19
CA GLY A 293 -3.30 -11.68 -27.88
C GLY A 293 -2.54 -12.95 -27.56
N GLU A 294 -1.88 -12.98 -26.42
CA GLU A 294 -1.13 -14.14 -25.94
C GLU A 294 -2.07 -15.19 -25.33
N PHE A 295 -1.66 -16.46 -25.33
CA PHE A 295 -2.52 -17.54 -24.87
C PHE A 295 -3.03 -17.37 -23.42
N ILE A 296 -2.31 -16.62 -22.58
CA ILE A 296 -2.72 -16.31 -21.20
C ILE A 296 -3.91 -15.34 -21.16
N ASN A 297 -4.10 -14.51 -22.21
CA ASN A 297 -5.20 -13.55 -22.37
C ASN A 297 -5.55 -13.37 -23.86
N PRO A 298 -6.25 -14.34 -24.51
CA PRO A 298 -6.22 -14.53 -25.97
C PRO A 298 -6.67 -13.35 -26.83
N VAL A 299 -7.64 -12.55 -26.39
CA VAL A 299 -8.07 -11.35 -27.14
C VAL A 299 -7.87 -10.04 -26.34
N GLY A 300 -6.98 -10.08 -25.34
CA GLY A 300 -6.66 -8.94 -24.49
C GLY A 300 -5.19 -8.53 -24.58
N ILE A 301 -4.85 -7.38 -24.00
CA ILE A 301 -3.47 -6.99 -23.75
C ILE A 301 -2.95 -7.74 -22.53
N VAL A 302 -1.65 -7.95 -22.43
CA VAL A 302 -1.01 -8.68 -21.32
C VAL A 302 -0.41 -7.71 -20.31
N GLY A 303 -0.23 -6.45 -20.71
CA GLY A 303 0.26 -5.38 -19.86
C GLY A 303 -0.06 -4.02 -20.44
N GLN A 304 -0.38 -3.09 -19.56
CA GLN A 304 -0.56 -1.66 -19.85
C GLN A 304 0.63 -0.90 -19.26
N VAL A 305 0.94 0.28 -19.81
CA VAL A 305 1.97 1.16 -19.25
C VAL A 305 1.36 2.01 -18.14
N PHE A 306 1.71 1.74 -16.91
CA PHE A 306 1.34 2.59 -15.76
C PHE A 306 2.43 3.62 -15.51
N LEU A 307 2.04 4.89 -15.47
CA LEU A 307 2.87 6.01 -15.05
C LEU A 307 2.30 6.59 -13.76
N ALA A 308 3.15 6.88 -12.79
CA ALA A 308 2.77 7.62 -11.59
C ALA A 308 3.84 8.66 -11.22
N ALA A 309 3.40 9.76 -10.66
CA ALA A 309 4.24 10.82 -10.13
C ALA A 309 4.22 10.81 -8.60
N ASP A 310 5.37 10.97 -7.97
CA ASP A 310 5.50 11.06 -6.52
C ASP A 310 5.10 12.46 -6.03
N ARG A 311 4.08 12.51 -5.18
CA ARG A 311 3.57 13.74 -4.56
C ARG A 311 3.73 13.75 -3.04
N SER A 312 4.62 12.92 -2.52
CA SER A 312 4.77 12.66 -1.07
C SER A 312 5.34 13.84 -0.27
N GLY A 313 6.03 14.78 -0.94
CA GLY A 313 6.80 15.82 -0.25
C GLY A 313 8.08 15.29 0.44
N THR A 314 8.43 14.00 0.27
CA THR A 314 9.66 13.37 0.77
C THR A 314 10.85 13.63 -0.16
N ALA A 315 11.98 12.97 0.09
CA ALA A 315 13.17 13.08 -0.76
C ALA A 315 12.94 12.59 -2.21
N THR A 316 11.91 11.77 -2.44
CA THR A 316 11.53 11.24 -3.76
C THR A 316 10.44 12.05 -4.47
N ASN A 317 9.97 13.13 -3.85
CA ASN A 317 8.92 13.99 -4.39
C ASN A 317 9.26 14.48 -5.82
N ASN A 318 8.29 14.41 -6.72
CA ASN A 318 8.40 14.70 -8.16
C ASN A 318 9.25 13.70 -8.97
N ASN A 319 9.62 12.56 -8.42
CA ASN A 319 10.06 11.43 -9.23
C ASN A 319 8.91 10.94 -10.11
N ILE A 320 9.25 10.47 -11.31
CA ILE A 320 8.30 9.86 -12.23
C ILE A 320 8.64 8.40 -12.38
N TYR A 321 7.65 7.55 -12.22
CA TYR A 321 7.76 6.10 -12.25
C TYR A 321 6.95 5.52 -13.41
N VAL A 322 7.53 4.54 -14.11
CA VAL A 322 6.88 3.82 -15.20
C VAL A 322 7.05 2.33 -14.96
N LEU A 323 5.95 1.60 -15.05
CA LEU A 323 5.91 0.15 -14.88
C LEU A 323 5.05 -0.47 -15.97
N ALA A 324 5.49 -1.61 -16.50
CA ALA A 324 4.67 -2.47 -17.35
C ALA A 324 5.12 -3.92 -17.26
N SER A 325 4.22 -4.85 -17.60
CA SER A 325 4.56 -6.22 -17.93
C SER A 325 5.05 -6.27 -19.37
N VAL A 326 6.28 -6.72 -19.58
CA VAL A 326 6.91 -6.76 -20.90
C VAL A 326 7.44 -8.15 -21.23
N GLN A 327 7.38 -8.53 -22.47
CA GLN A 327 8.10 -9.69 -23.00
C GLN A 327 9.56 -9.27 -23.21
N PRO A 328 10.53 -9.87 -22.50
CA PRO A 328 11.93 -9.46 -22.60
C PRO A 328 12.47 -9.58 -24.03
N PHE A 329 13.37 -8.68 -24.43
CA PHE A 329 13.96 -8.70 -25.77
C PHE A 329 14.65 -10.04 -26.08
N GLY A 330 14.36 -10.61 -27.26
CA GLY A 330 14.93 -11.88 -27.71
C GLY A 330 14.14 -13.12 -27.27
N PHE A 331 13.02 -12.94 -26.60
CA PHE A 331 12.12 -14.03 -26.18
C PHE A 331 10.75 -13.88 -26.85
N THR A 332 10.04 -14.98 -26.97
CA THR A 332 8.73 -15.07 -27.64
C THR A 332 7.63 -15.64 -26.75
N ASN A 333 7.90 -15.81 -25.48
CA ASN A 333 6.96 -16.34 -24.50
C ASN A 333 7.26 -15.76 -23.12
N GLY A 334 6.23 -15.65 -22.26
CA GLY A 334 6.35 -15.11 -20.91
C GLY A 334 6.55 -13.59 -20.86
N THR A 335 6.37 -13.02 -19.68
CA THR A 335 6.59 -11.60 -19.40
C THR A 335 7.27 -11.41 -18.06
N ASP A 336 7.95 -10.27 -17.89
CA ASP A 336 8.47 -9.78 -16.62
C ASP A 336 7.83 -8.43 -16.28
N VAL A 337 7.65 -8.14 -14.98
CA VAL A 337 7.24 -6.82 -14.51
C VAL A 337 8.47 -5.93 -14.40
N MET A 338 8.54 -4.94 -15.26
CA MET A 338 9.68 -4.03 -15.37
C MET A 338 9.31 -2.62 -14.94
N PHE A 339 10.24 -1.98 -14.24
CA PHE A 339 10.08 -0.65 -13.67
C PHE A 339 11.23 0.25 -14.08
N ALA A 340 10.95 1.51 -14.37
CA ALA A 340 11.95 2.54 -14.59
C ALA A 340 11.55 3.84 -13.87
N ARG A 341 12.54 4.58 -13.36
CA ARG A 341 12.32 5.85 -12.68
C ARG A 341 13.08 7.00 -13.29
N SER A 342 12.51 8.18 -13.19
CA SER A 342 13.18 9.46 -13.46
C SER A 342 13.21 10.28 -12.18
N THR A 343 14.39 10.77 -11.81
CA THR A 343 14.61 11.66 -10.66
C THR A 343 14.84 13.11 -11.08
N ASN A 344 14.64 13.43 -12.35
CA ASN A 344 14.94 14.73 -12.96
C ASN A 344 13.76 15.33 -13.76
N GLY A 345 12.51 15.03 -13.35
CA GLY A 345 11.32 15.59 -13.97
C GLY A 345 11.04 15.05 -15.38
N GLY A 346 11.33 13.77 -15.62
CA GLY A 346 11.06 13.09 -16.88
C GLY A 346 12.10 13.33 -17.98
N GLN A 347 13.23 14.03 -17.69
CA GLN A 347 14.25 14.32 -18.70
C GLN A 347 15.04 13.07 -19.14
N SER A 348 15.23 12.14 -18.22
CA SER A 348 15.80 10.82 -18.51
C SER A 348 15.25 9.78 -17.51
N PHE A 349 15.28 8.53 -17.91
CA PHE A 349 14.95 7.39 -17.05
C PHE A 349 16.20 6.56 -16.79
N GLU A 350 16.31 6.02 -15.59
CA GLU A 350 17.38 5.11 -15.18
C GLU A 350 17.20 3.74 -15.87
N ALA A 351 18.20 2.86 -15.76
CA ALA A 351 18.12 1.51 -16.29
C ALA A 351 16.93 0.76 -15.65
N PRO A 352 16.20 -0.07 -16.42
CA PRO A 352 15.04 -0.77 -15.88
C PRO A 352 15.40 -1.78 -14.80
N VAL A 353 14.50 -1.92 -13.82
CA VAL A 353 14.59 -2.90 -12.74
C VAL A 353 13.49 -3.94 -12.92
N ARG A 354 13.83 -5.22 -12.87
CA ARG A 354 12.87 -6.32 -12.81
C ARG A 354 12.35 -6.42 -11.38
N ILE A 355 11.03 -6.35 -11.19
CA ILE A 355 10.40 -6.39 -9.88
C ILE A 355 10.12 -7.82 -9.44
N ASN A 356 9.63 -8.68 -10.32
CA ASN A 356 9.41 -10.08 -9.99
C ASN A 356 10.75 -10.78 -9.70
N ASP A 357 10.87 -11.38 -8.51
CA ASP A 357 12.12 -11.89 -7.91
C ASP A 357 12.36 -13.39 -8.15
N ASP A 358 11.43 -14.08 -8.83
CA ASP A 358 11.60 -15.48 -9.21
C ASP A 358 12.81 -15.68 -10.15
N PRO A 359 13.39 -16.88 -10.23
CA PRO A 359 14.42 -17.17 -11.23
C PRO A 359 13.92 -16.88 -12.65
N VAL A 360 14.77 -16.25 -13.47
CA VAL A 360 14.41 -15.92 -14.86
C VAL A 360 13.90 -17.18 -15.59
N ASN A 361 12.63 -17.16 -15.94
CA ASN A 361 11.96 -18.24 -16.66
C ASN A 361 10.98 -17.67 -17.68
N HIS A 362 11.39 -17.64 -18.94
CA HIS A 362 10.61 -17.05 -20.02
C HIS A 362 9.37 -17.86 -20.45
N ASN A 363 9.03 -18.95 -19.74
CA ASN A 363 7.75 -19.66 -19.88
C ASN A 363 6.73 -19.26 -18.80
N LYS A 364 7.10 -18.36 -17.89
CA LYS A 364 6.21 -17.85 -16.85
C LYS A 364 5.70 -16.46 -17.22
N TRP A 365 4.47 -16.18 -16.82
CA TRP A 365 3.80 -14.91 -17.10
C TRP A 365 3.68 -14.10 -15.82
N HIS A 366 4.18 -12.86 -15.88
CA HIS A 366 4.04 -11.83 -14.87
C HIS A 366 3.31 -10.68 -15.55
N TRP A 367 1.99 -10.66 -15.45
CA TRP A 367 1.13 -9.88 -16.32
C TRP A 367 0.16 -8.99 -15.56
N PHE A 368 -0.42 -7.96 -16.24
CA PHE A 368 -1.20 -6.89 -15.61
C PHE A 368 -0.45 -6.15 -14.51
N GLY A 369 0.87 -5.97 -14.66
CA GLY A 369 1.64 -5.14 -13.74
C GLY A 369 1.05 -3.75 -13.61
N THR A 370 0.73 -3.33 -12.40
CA THR A 370 0.24 -1.99 -12.07
C THR A 370 0.92 -1.45 -10.81
N LEU A 371 1.02 -0.12 -10.70
CA LEU A 371 1.63 0.54 -9.57
C LEU A 371 0.78 1.70 -9.06
N SER A 372 1.02 2.07 -7.80
CA SER A 372 0.50 3.29 -7.20
C SER A 372 1.50 3.85 -6.20
N VAL A 373 1.56 5.17 -6.06
CA VAL A 373 2.43 5.85 -5.09
C VAL A 373 1.58 6.34 -3.92
N ALA A 374 1.94 5.91 -2.72
CA ALA A 374 1.30 6.33 -1.49
C ALA A 374 1.68 7.77 -1.11
N PRO A 375 0.87 8.49 -0.32
CA PRO A 375 1.19 9.84 0.14
C PRO A 375 2.50 9.95 0.95
N ASN A 376 3.00 8.85 1.53
CA ASN A 376 4.30 8.80 2.22
C ASN A 376 5.50 8.47 1.31
N GLY A 377 5.30 8.36 -0.01
CA GLY A 377 6.34 8.07 -1.01
C GLY A 377 6.61 6.58 -1.24
N ARG A 378 5.90 5.67 -0.54
CA ARG A 378 5.99 4.24 -0.85
C ARG A 378 5.38 3.97 -2.22
N ILE A 379 6.08 3.19 -3.03
CA ILE A 379 5.56 2.66 -4.29
C ILE A 379 5.05 1.24 -4.01
N ASP A 380 3.80 0.98 -4.30
CA ASP A 380 3.21 -0.36 -4.25
C ASP A 380 3.04 -0.87 -5.69
N ALA A 381 3.34 -2.14 -5.95
CA ALA A 381 3.15 -2.80 -7.23
C ALA A 381 2.47 -4.15 -7.05
N VAL A 382 1.51 -4.46 -7.92
CA VAL A 382 0.86 -5.77 -7.99
C VAL A 382 0.81 -6.27 -9.42
N TRP A 383 0.76 -7.58 -9.61
CA TRP A 383 0.64 -8.24 -10.91
C TRP A 383 0.05 -9.64 -10.76
N LEU A 384 -0.45 -10.20 -11.84
CA LEU A 384 -0.81 -11.61 -11.93
C LEU A 384 0.42 -12.43 -12.32
N ASP A 385 0.63 -13.58 -11.66
CA ASP A 385 1.87 -14.33 -11.70
C ASP A 385 1.61 -15.83 -11.81
N THR A 386 2.26 -16.50 -12.74
CA THR A 386 2.13 -17.95 -12.96
C THR A 386 3.30 -18.75 -12.39
N ARG A 387 4.23 -18.13 -11.61
CA ARG A 387 5.46 -18.81 -11.11
C ARG A 387 5.16 -20.09 -10.35
N ASN A 388 4.06 -20.15 -9.60
CA ASN A 388 3.63 -21.30 -8.80
C ASN A 388 2.72 -22.28 -9.55
N ALA A 389 2.32 -21.96 -10.79
CA ALA A 389 1.41 -22.78 -11.57
C ALA A 389 2.11 -24.02 -12.14
N ALA A 390 1.47 -25.19 -11.99
CA ALA A 390 1.90 -26.42 -12.62
C ALA A 390 1.51 -26.49 -14.12
N ASN A 391 0.46 -25.76 -14.51
CA ASN A 391 -0.11 -25.74 -15.87
C ASN A 391 0.27 -24.50 -16.69
N ASP A 392 1.18 -23.66 -16.19
CA ASP A 392 1.68 -22.42 -16.80
C ASP A 392 0.63 -21.32 -17.04
N THR A 393 -0.62 -21.52 -16.62
CA THR A 393 -1.74 -20.57 -16.80
C THR A 393 -2.37 -20.11 -15.51
N ASP A 394 -2.52 -20.98 -14.49
CA ASP A 394 -3.09 -20.59 -13.22
C ASP A 394 -2.29 -19.43 -12.62
N SER A 395 -2.99 -18.38 -12.29
CA SER A 395 -2.38 -17.12 -11.88
C SER A 395 -2.72 -16.82 -10.42
N GLN A 396 -1.80 -16.16 -9.73
CA GLN A 396 -2.00 -15.57 -8.41
C GLN A 396 -1.71 -14.08 -8.46
N LEU A 397 -2.38 -13.28 -7.67
CA LEU A 397 -1.99 -11.89 -7.46
C LEU A 397 -0.75 -11.85 -6.56
N PHE A 398 0.30 -11.19 -7.03
CA PHE A 398 1.53 -10.92 -6.30
C PHE A 398 1.67 -9.43 -5.98
N TYR A 399 2.40 -9.13 -4.91
CA TYR A 399 2.64 -7.80 -4.39
C TYR A 399 4.12 -7.61 -4.06
N SER A 400 4.63 -6.43 -4.35
CA SER A 400 5.90 -5.91 -3.85
C SER A 400 5.80 -4.41 -3.62
N TYR A 401 6.73 -3.84 -2.86
CA TYR A 401 6.76 -2.40 -2.58
C TYR A 401 8.21 -1.89 -2.50
N SER A 402 8.34 -0.58 -2.69
CA SER A 402 9.60 0.15 -2.49
C SER A 402 9.37 1.35 -1.58
N GLN A 403 10.32 1.62 -0.68
CA GLN A 403 10.31 2.76 0.24
C GLN A 403 11.41 3.80 -0.08
N ASP A 404 12.19 3.55 -1.10
CA ASP A 404 13.36 4.36 -1.50
C ASP A 404 13.25 4.88 -2.95
N GLY A 405 12.02 5.10 -3.41
CA GLY A 405 11.75 5.61 -4.75
C GLY A 405 12.09 4.63 -5.86
N GLY A 406 11.96 3.32 -5.61
CA GLY A 406 12.18 2.26 -6.58
C GLY A 406 13.65 1.87 -6.75
N ALA A 407 14.54 2.26 -5.83
CA ALA A 407 15.94 1.82 -5.84
C ALA A 407 16.06 0.35 -5.42
N THR A 408 15.28 -0.06 -4.42
CA THR A 408 15.15 -1.45 -3.98
C THR A 408 13.69 -1.84 -3.84
N TRP A 409 13.40 -3.13 -3.96
CA TRP A 409 12.05 -3.69 -3.86
C TRP A 409 12.03 -4.79 -2.81
N ALA A 410 10.94 -4.85 -2.06
CA ALA A 410 10.69 -5.91 -1.09
C ALA A 410 10.52 -7.27 -1.77
N PRO A 411 10.84 -8.38 -1.09
CA PRO A 411 10.54 -9.72 -1.58
C PRO A 411 9.07 -9.86 -2.00
N ASN A 412 8.85 -10.58 -3.10
CA ASN A 412 7.51 -10.73 -3.64
C ASN A 412 6.63 -11.63 -2.77
N THR A 413 5.40 -11.20 -2.53
CA THR A 413 4.43 -11.94 -1.71
C THR A 413 3.20 -12.28 -2.53
N ALA A 414 2.80 -13.57 -2.55
CA ALA A 414 1.50 -13.97 -3.08
C ALA A 414 0.39 -13.46 -2.15
N VAL A 415 -0.60 -12.75 -2.69
CA VAL A 415 -1.68 -12.12 -1.92
C VAL A 415 -3.06 -12.64 -2.30
N SER A 416 -3.14 -13.62 -3.18
CA SER A 416 -4.36 -14.35 -3.50
C SER A 416 -4.12 -15.85 -3.61
N ASN A 417 -5.19 -16.64 -3.54
CA ASN A 417 -5.15 -18.02 -3.98
C ASN A 417 -4.98 -18.09 -5.51
N PRO A 418 -4.47 -19.22 -6.06
CA PRO A 418 -4.42 -19.41 -7.50
C PRO A 418 -5.81 -19.53 -8.10
N PHE A 419 -5.98 -19.05 -9.32
CA PHE A 419 -7.19 -19.17 -10.12
C PHE A 419 -6.85 -19.37 -11.60
N ASN A 420 -7.74 -20.01 -12.35
CA ASN A 420 -7.57 -20.20 -13.79
C ASN A 420 -8.13 -19.00 -14.57
N PRO A 421 -7.31 -18.16 -15.20
CA PRO A 421 -7.77 -16.98 -15.94
C PRO A 421 -8.54 -17.32 -17.24
N LEU A 422 -8.51 -18.59 -17.68
CA LEU A 422 -9.04 -19.04 -18.98
C LEU A 422 -10.47 -19.60 -18.90
N ILE A 423 -11.18 -19.37 -17.80
CA ILE A 423 -12.58 -19.84 -17.61
C ILE A 423 -13.53 -18.68 -17.29
N GLY A 424 -14.82 -18.93 -17.38
CA GLY A 424 -15.86 -17.94 -17.06
C GLY A 424 -15.95 -16.78 -18.05
N TYR A 425 -15.36 -16.91 -19.23
CA TYR A 425 -15.38 -15.84 -20.23
C TYR A 425 -16.82 -15.50 -20.69
N PRO A 426 -17.12 -14.20 -20.84
CA PRO A 426 -18.18 -13.78 -21.74
C PRO A 426 -17.80 -14.16 -23.19
N ASN A 427 -18.69 -13.90 -24.16
CA ASN A 427 -18.37 -14.13 -25.59
C ASN A 427 -17.26 -13.18 -26.10
N GLN A 428 -16.19 -13.08 -25.31
CA GLN A 428 -14.93 -12.37 -25.56
C GLN A 428 -13.87 -13.04 -24.68
N PRO A 429 -13.02 -13.93 -25.23
CA PRO A 429 -12.15 -14.78 -24.44
C PRO A 429 -10.93 -14.02 -23.88
N LYS A 430 -11.19 -13.15 -22.89
CA LYS A 430 -10.20 -12.45 -22.06
C LYS A 430 -10.71 -12.23 -20.64
N ILE A 431 -9.81 -12.11 -19.69
CA ILE A 431 -10.12 -11.73 -18.30
C ILE A 431 -10.12 -10.21 -18.09
N GLY A 432 -10.02 -9.44 -19.16
CA GLY A 432 -9.90 -8.00 -19.18
C GLY A 432 -8.57 -7.55 -19.79
N ASP A 433 -8.27 -6.26 -19.70
CA ASP A 433 -7.05 -5.63 -20.21
C ASP A 433 -6.17 -5.04 -19.11
N TYR A 434 -6.69 -4.90 -17.89
CA TYR A 434 -5.97 -4.32 -16.75
C TYR A 434 -6.58 -4.72 -15.41
N ILE A 435 -5.82 -4.49 -14.36
CA ILE A 435 -6.22 -4.39 -12.95
C ILE A 435 -5.74 -3.05 -12.41
N THR A 436 -6.31 -2.56 -11.32
CA THR A 436 -5.91 -1.25 -10.79
C THR A 436 -5.70 -1.27 -9.29
N MET A 437 -4.91 -0.31 -8.82
CA MET A 437 -4.69 -0.10 -7.40
C MET A 437 -4.59 1.38 -7.06
N VAL A 438 -4.94 1.72 -5.82
CA VAL A 438 -4.70 3.04 -5.21
C VAL A 438 -4.09 2.83 -3.83
N SER A 439 -2.94 3.46 -3.60
CA SER A 439 -2.20 3.35 -2.34
C SER A 439 -2.55 4.47 -1.37
N ASP A 440 -2.60 4.12 -0.09
CA ASP A 440 -2.59 5.06 1.05
C ASP A 440 -1.37 4.77 1.95
N ASN A 441 -1.19 5.54 3.03
CA ASN A 441 -0.04 5.37 3.93
C ASN A 441 0.06 3.97 4.56
N GLY A 442 -1.05 3.24 4.68
CA GLY A 442 -1.08 1.91 5.30
C GLY A 442 -1.01 0.73 4.31
N GLY A 443 -1.08 0.97 3.00
CA GLY A 443 -1.05 -0.12 2.01
C GLY A 443 -1.70 0.25 0.69
N GLY A 444 -1.84 -0.73 -0.21
CA GLY A 444 -2.51 -0.63 -1.50
C GLY A 444 -3.91 -1.24 -1.45
N ASN A 445 -4.85 -0.61 -2.11
CA ASN A 445 -6.20 -1.10 -2.33
C ASN A 445 -6.29 -1.56 -3.77
N VAL A 446 -6.50 -2.85 -3.99
CA VAL A 446 -6.40 -3.48 -5.31
C VAL A 446 -7.77 -3.97 -5.76
N ALA A 447 -8.15 -3.63 -6.98
CA ALA A 447 -9.28 -4.19 -7.69
C ALA A 447 -8.77 -5.07 -8.84
N TYR A 448 -9.17 -6.33 -8.89
CA TYR A 448 -8.73 -7.27 -9.90
C TYR A 448 -9.83 -8.29 -10.23
N THR A 449 -9.71 -8.92 -11.39
CA THR A 449 -10.61 -10.00 -11.80
C THR A 449 -9.98 -11.35 -11.46
N ALA A 450 -10.79 -12.26 -10.93
CA ALA A 450 -10.40 -13.65 -10.67
C ALA A 450 -11.58 -14.61 -10.88
N THR A 451 -11.29 -15.91 -10.86
CA THR A 451 -12.28 -16.97 -11.14
C THR A 451 -12.36 -17.99 -10.01
N PHE A 452 -12.30 -17.55 -8.75
CA PHE A 452 -12.26 -18.44 -7.58
C PHE A 452 -13.50 -19.35 -7.45
N ASN A 453 -14.64 -18.88 -7.93
CA ASN A 453 -15.91 -19.63 -7.97
C ASN A 453 -16.22 -20.26 -9.35
N GLY A 454 -15.27 -20.17 -10.31
CA GLY A 454 -15.44 -20.67 -11.68
C GLY A 454 -16.07 -19.66 -12.66
N GLU A 455 -16.40 -18.44 -12.19
CA GLU A 455 -16.93 -17.32 -12.96
C GLU A 455 -15.94 -16.16 -12.92
N GLN A 456 -15.97 -15.26 -13.90
CA GLN A 456 -15.18 -14.02 -13.86
C GLN A 456 -15.87 -13.00 -12.97
N ASP A 457 -15.30 -12.77 -11.80
CA ASP A 457 -15.80 -11.78 -10.85
C ASP A 457 -14.73 -10.76 -10.49
N VAL A 458 -15.18 -9.59 -10.07
CA VAL A 458 -14.32 -8.53 -9.54
C VAL A 458 -14.11 -8.73 -8.05
N TYR A 459 -12.87 -8.71 -7.64
CA TYR A 459 -12.44 -8.83 -6.26
C TYR A 459 -11.69 -7.60 -5.78
N TYR A 460 -11.86 -7.30 -4.52
CA TYR A 460 -11.06 -6.34 -3.79
C TYR A 460 -10.13 -7.07 -2.81
N VAL A 461 -8.88 -6.65 -2.74
CA VAL A 461 -7.95 -7.05 -1.69
C VAL A 461 -7.14 -5.86 -1.20
N ARG A 462 -6.95 -5.77 0.10
CA ARG A 462 -5.99 -4.84 0.68
C ARG A 462 -4.65 -5.51 0.81
N VAL A 463 -3.61 -4.91 0.23
CA VAL A 463 -2.22 -5.33 0.38
C VAL A 463 -1.48 -4.29 1.23
N SER A 464 -0.53 -4.74 2.02
CA SER A 464 0.30 -3.84 2.83
C SER A 464 1.67 -4.45 3.03
N PRO A 465 2.71 -3.62 3.20
CA PRO A 465 3.97 -4.09 3.75
C PRO A 465 3.70 -4.88 5.03
N PRO A 466 4.48 -5.95 5.30
CA PRO A 466 4.40 -6.63 6.59
C PRO A 466 4.54 -5.59 7.69
N SER A 467 3.53 -5.48 8.54
CA SER A 467 3.61 -4.57 9.67
C SER A 467 4.56 -5.17 10.69
N LEU A 468 5.75 -4.61 10.81
CA LEU A 468 6.59 -4.87 11.96
C LEU A 468 5.88 -4.31 13.18
N GLN A 469 5.70 -5.15 14.19
CA GLN A 469 4.91 -4.83 15.38
C GLN A 469 5.82 -4.82 16.59
N LEU A 470 5.47 -3.98 17.55
CA LEU A 470 6.00 -4.06 18.89
C LEU A 470 5.45 -5.34 19.53
N PHE A 471 6.33 -6.31 19.80
CA PHE A 471 5.93 -7.65 20.25
C PHE A 471 5.93 -7.80 21.76
N ASN A 472 6.79 -7.07 22.47
CA ASN A 472 6.85 -7.02 23.92
C ASN A 472 7.23 -5.63 24.40
N ILE A 473 6.96 -5.40 25.67
CA ILE A 473 7.36 -4.22 26.42
C ILE A 473 8.17 -4.70 27.60
N SER A 474 9.33 -4.12 27.84
CA SER A 474 10.13 -4.36 29.04
C SER A 474 10.66 -3.03 29.53
N THR A 475 10.31 -2.65 30.76
CA THR A 475 10.80 -1.39 31.32
C THR A 475 11.43 -1.59 32.66
N ARG A 476 12.67 -1.12 32.82
CA ARG A 476 13.46 -1.12 34.04
C ARG A 476 13.54 0.30 34.61
N ALA A 477 13.23 0.46 35.92
CA ALA A 477 13.42 1.69 36.65
C ALA A 477 13.52 1.44 38.16
N PRO A 478 13.95 2.44 38.94
CA PRO A 478 13.73 2.46 40.37
C PRO A 478 12.22 2.44 40.72
N VAL A 479 11.80 1.42 41.43
CA VAL A 479 10.45 1.30 42.00
C VAL A 479 10.48 1.86 43.41
N LYS A 480 9.73 2.91 43.63
CA LYS A 480 9.61 3.56 44.91
C LYS A 480 8.19 3.43 45.47
N VAL A 481 7.77 4.31 46.30
CA VAL A 481 6.43 4.33 46.94
C VAL A 481 5.55 5.41 46.33
N ASP A 482 4.25 5.35 46.60
CA ASP A 482 3.23 6.31 46.19
C ASP A 482 3.22 6.54 44.67
N GLU A 483 3.40 7.77 44.22
CA GLU A 483 3.35 8.15 42.82
C GLU A 483 4.63 7.77 42.00
N GLU A 484 5.70 7.38 42.70
CA GLU A 484 6.99 7.00 42.11
C GLU A 484 7.14 5.49 41.90
N VAL A 485 6.02 4.74 41.86
CA VAL A 485 5.97 3.33 41.42
C VAL A 485 6.18 3.23 39.91
N LEU A 486 6.53 2.04 39.41
CA LEU A 486 6.71 1.82 37.99
C LEU A 486 5.37 1.44 37.35
N ILE A 487 4.97 2.17 36.31
CA ILE A 487 3.67 2.02 35.64
C ILE A 487 3.87 1.78 34.16
N ALA A 488 3.45 0.62 33.66
CA ALA A 488 3.46 0.28 32.27
C ALA A 488 2.04 0.36 31.66
N GLY A 489 1.82 1.34 30.79
CA GLY A 489 0.62 1.46 29.96
C GLY A 489 0.81 0.73 28.64
N PHE A 490 -0.22 0.03 28.18
CA PHE A 490 -0.25 -0.60 26.87
C PHE A 490 -1.66 -0.61 26.28
N ILE A 491 -1.73 -0.70 24.95
CA ILE A 491 -2.99 -0.74 24.21
C ILE A 491 -3.10 -2.09 23.51
N VAL A 492 -4.22 -2.77 23.68
CA VAL A 492 -4.63 -3.87 22.82
C VAL A 492 -5.47 -3.29 21.70
N THR A 493 -4.93 -3.31 20.46
CA THR A 493 -5.61 -2.84 19.25
C THR A 493 -6.22 -4.02 18.50
N GLY A 494 -7.11 -3.74 17.52
CA GLY A 494 -7.77 -4.78 16.71
C GLY A 494 -9.20 -5.05 17.15
N LYS A 495 -9.74 -6.21 16.76
CA LYS A 495 -11.15 -6.59 17.01
C LYS A 495 -11.32 -7.88 17.84
N ALA A 496 -10.25 -8.63 18.04
CA ALA A 496 -10.26 -9.89 18.79
C ALA A 496 -9.63 -9.71 20.16
N GLN A 497 -9.92 -10.64 21.08
CA GLN A 497 -9.25 -10.71 22.36
C GLN A 497 -7.76 -11.06 22.21
N LYS A 498 -6.94 -10.54 23.08
CA LYS A 498 -5.49 -10.76 23.12
C LYS A 498 -5.08 -11.41 24.44
N LYS A 499 -4.40 -12.54 24.38
CA LYS A 499 -3.79 -13.19 25.54
C LYS A 499 -2.40 -12.63 25.78
N VAL A 500 -2.17 -12.11 26.98
CA VAL A 500 -0.90 -11.51 27.39
C VAL A 500 -0.36 -12.15 28.69
N LEU A 501 0.96 -12.09 28.84
CA LEU A 501 1.66 -12.35 30.09
C LEU A 501 2.29 -11.04 30.57
N ILE A 502 1.99 -10.62 31.80
CA ILE A 502 2.58 -9.47 32.45
C ILE A 502 3.46 -9.99 33.56
N ARG A 503 4.73 -9.51 33.67
CA ARG A 503 5.67 -9.94 34.71
C ARG A 503 6.18 -8.72 35.47
N GLY A 504 6.39 -8.91 36.78
CA GLY A 504 7.11 -8.00 37.69
C GLY A 504 8.36 -8.71 38.20
N ILE A 505 9.53 -8.28 37.74
CA ILE A 505 10.83 -8.92 37.99
C ILE A 505 11.67 -8.05 38.93
N GLY A 506 12.34 -8.67 39.83
CA GLY A 506 13.25 -8.01 40.78
C GLY A 506 14.41 -8.90 41.19
N PRO A 507 14.17 -9.92 42.05
CA PRO A 507 15.25 -10.76 42.60
C PRO A 507 16.11 -11.49 41.56
N SER A 508 15.58 -11.82 40.38
CA SER A 508 16.31 -12.51 39.30
C SER A 508 17.14 -11.54 38.42
N LEU A 509 17.10 -10.23 38.65
CA LEU A 509 17.94 -9.26 37.98
C LEU A 509 19.41 -9.41 38.43
N THR A 510 20.25 -9.98 37.58
CA THR A 510 21.67 -10.23 37.89
C THR A 510 22.56 -9.07 37.50
N GLY A 511 23.58 -8.76 38.32
CA GLY A 511 24.55 -7.69 38.04
C GLY A 511 24.01 -6.29 38.30
N ILE A 512 22.91 -6.16 39.03
CA ILE A 512 22.30 -4.91 39.42
C ILE A 512 22.21 -4.87 40.94
N ASP A 513 22.74 -3.82 41.57
CA ASP A 513 22.63 -3.61 42.98
C ASP A 513 21.29 -2.98 43.35
N GLY A 514 20.77 -3.30 44.55
CA GLY A 514 19.54 -2.68 45.04
C GLY A 514 18.27 -3.09 44.32
N VAL A 515 18.20 -4.35 43.82
CA VAL A 515 17.00 -4.86 43.17
C VAL A 515 15.80 -4.92 44.08
N LEU A 516 14.59 -4.78 43.56
CA LEU A 516 13.33 -4.90 44.25
C LEU A 516 13.16 -6.34 44.77
N SER A 517 13.14 -6.53 46.10
CA SER A 517 13.22 -7.85 46.73
C SER A 517 11.95 -8.69 46.60
N ASN A 518 10.79 -8.07 46.51
CA ASN A 518 9.48 -8.71 46.37
C ASN A 518 8.53 -7.81 45.57
N PRO A 519 8.51 -7.96 44.22
CA PRO A 519 7.64 -7.18 43.33
C PRO A 519 6.20 -7.66 43.37
N THR A 520 5.24 -6.72 43.38
CA THR A 520 3.80 -6.97 43.28
C THR A 520 3.23 -6.27 42.04
N LEU A 521 2.27 -6.92 41.38
CA LEU A 521 1.61 -6.41 40.18
C LEU A 521 0.11 -6.13 40.42
N GLU A 522 -0.35 -5.02 39.88
CA GLU A 522 -1.77 -4.75 39.68
C GLU A 522 -2.05 -4.43 38.21
N LEU A 523 -3.04 -5.08 37.61
CA LEU A 523 -3.53 -4.80 36.27
C LEU A 523 -4.83 -4.02 36.31
N HIS A 524 -4.88 -2.89 35.64
CA HIS A 524 -6.03 -1.99 35.62
C HIS A 524 -6.59 -1.77 34.21
N GLN A 525 -7.90 -1.52 34.13
CA GLN A 525 -8.56 -0.89 32.99
C GLN A 525 -9.29 0.38 33.53
N GLY A 526 -8.75 1.54 33.19
CA GLY A 526 -9.14 2.79 33.83
C GLY A 526 -8.93 2.71 35.35
N ASN A 527 -9.99 2.94 36.16
CA ASN A 527 -9.93 2.85 37.61
C ASN A 527 -10.27 1.45 38.18
N THR A 528 -10.51 0.47 37.30
CA THR A 528 -10.92 -0.88 37.75
C THR A 528 -9.70 -1.78 37.82
N VAL A 529 -9.45 -2.40 38.97
CA VAL A 529 -8.45 -3.47 39.13
C VAL A 529 -9.03 -4.74 38.52
N LEU A 530 -8.36 -5.28 37.52
CA LEU A 530 -8.75 -6.53 36.85
C LEU A 530 -8.10 -7.77 37.49
N ALA A 531 -6.83 -7.63 37.92
CA ALA A 531 -6.08 -8.70 38.56
C ALA A 531 -4.95 -8.11 39.41
N THR A 532 -4.53 -8.87 40.43
CA THR A 532 -3.35 -8.59 41.26
C THR A 532 -2.50 -9.84 41.39
N ASN A 533 -1.21 -9.70 41.56
CA ASN A 533 -0.32 -10.85 41.78
C ASN A 533 0.89 -10.44 42.63
N ASP A 534 1.23 -11.32 43.57
CA ASP A 534 2.42 -11.21 44.42
C ASP A 534 3.44 -12.29 44.03
N ASP A 535 3.03 -13.56 44.06
CA ASP A 535 3.86 -14.72 43.72
C ASP A 535 3.33 -15.38 42.43
N TRP A 536 4.13 -15.47 41.37
CA TRP A 536 3.72 -15.84 39.99
C TRP A 536 3.03 -17.22 39.86
N LYS A 537 3.22 -18.15 40.80
CA LYS A 537 2.66 -19.52 40.69
C LYS A 537 1.15 -19.55 40.97
N THR A 538 0.62 -18.54 41.64
CA THR A 538 -0.77 -18.51 42.10
C THR A 538 -1.47 -17.25 41.58
N ALA A 539 -2.57 -17.40 40.89
CA ALA A 539 -3.40 -16.28 40.41
C ALA A 539 -4.16 -15.60 41.56
N SER A 540 -4.66 -14.36 41.32
CA SER A 540 -5.43 -13.59 42.33
C SER A 540 -6.67 -14.31 42.86
N ASN A 541 -7.27 -15.22 42.12
CA ASN A 541 -8.40 -16.04 42.52
C ASN A 541 -7.99 -17.32 43.32
N GLY A 542 -6.70 -17.48 43.64
CA GLY A 542 -6.16 -18.63 44.36
C GLY A 542 -5.90 -19.88 43.53
N SER A 543 -6.20 -19.87 42.21
CA SER A 543 -5.88 -20.98 41.32
C SER A 543 -4.39 -21.00 40.94
N SER A 544 -3.85 -22.19 40.62
CA SER A 544 -2.50 -22.28 40.07
C SER A 544 -2.48 -21.82 38.63
N GLN A 545 -1.55 -20.90 38.29
CA GLN A 545 -1.23 -20.49 36.92
C GLN A 545 0.18 -20.96 36.49
N GLN A 546 0.85 -21.74 37.34
CA GLN A 546 2.23 -22.16 37.14
C GLN A 546 2.46 -22.92 35.83
N THR A 547 1.65 -23.93 35.53
CA THR A 547 1.80 -24.76 34.34
C THR A 547 1.60 -23.93 33.07
N GLU A 548 0.63 -23.03 33.07
CA GLU A 548 0.33 -22.16 31.95
C GLU A 548 1.48 -21.19 31.67
N ILE A 549 2.02 -20.54 32.70
CA ILE A 549 3.14 -19.61 32.56
C ILE A 549 4.42 -20.37 32.14
N GLN A 550 4.70 -21.54 32.72
CA GLN A 550 5.85 -22.36 32.32
C GLN A 550 5.79 -22.79 30.84
N ALA A 551 4.61 -23.11 30.35
CA ALA A 551 4.40 -23.48 28.94
C ALA A 551 4.74 -22.35 27.94
N THR A 552 4.74 -21.09 28.39
CA THR A 552 5.16 -19.95 27.54
C THR A 552 6.67 -19.83 27.38
N GLY A 553 7.47 -20.54 28.19
CA GLY A 553 8.92 -20.36 28.27
C GLY A 553 9.37 -19.04 28.95
N LEU A 554 8.43 -18.25 29.47
CA LEU A 554 8.67 -16.91 30.04
C LEU A 554 8.45 -16.87 31.57
N ALA A 555 8.45 -18.01 32.26
CA ALA A 555 8.23 -18.06 33.69
C ALA A 555 9.29 -17.25 34.47
N PRO A 556 8.87 -16.45 35.49
CA PRO A 556 9.82 -15.80 36.39
C PRO A 556 10.77 -16.82 37.04
N GLN A 557 12.02 -16.42 37.27
CA GLN A 557 13.06 -17.34 37.79
C GLN A 557 13.09 -17.39 39.34
N HIS A 558 12.51 -16.41 39.98
CA HIS A 558 12.43 -16.34 41.42
C HIS A 558 11.01 -16.51 41.92
N GLU A 559 10.78 -17.15 43.07
CA GLU A 559 9.44 -17.46 43.60
C GLU A 559 8.67 -16.23 44.03
N LEU A 560 9.37 -15.22 44.54
CA LEU A 560 8.79 -13.93 44.99
C LEU A 560 8.49 -12.96 43.84
N GLU A 561 8.76 -13.32 42.57
CA GLU A 561 8.40 -12.47 41.44
C GLU A 561 6.93 -12.64 41.07
N SER A 562 6.33 -11.59 40.54
CA SER A 562 4.92 -11.58 40.20
C SER A 562 4.67 -11.79 38.71
N ALA A 563 3.55 -12.45 38.36
CA ALA A 563 3.08 -12.57 37.00
C ALA A 563 1.57 -12.70 36.87
N ILE A 564 0.99 -12.18 35.82
CA ILE A 564 -0.43 -12.26 35.47
C ILE A 564 -0.57 -12.77 34.05
N VAL A 565 -1.24 -13.91 33.86
CA VAL A 565 -1.72 -14.37 32.53
C VAL A 565 -3.19 -13.99 32.40
N VAL A 566 -3.53 -13.29 31.32
CA VAL A 566 -4.91 -12.81 31.13
C VAL A 566 -5.24 -12.68 29.65
N THR A 567 -6.53 -12.85 29.31
CA THR A 567 -7.06 -12.54 27.97
C THR A 567 -7.84 -11.23 28.07
N LEU A 568 -7.45 -10.25 27.26
CA LEU A 568 -7.95 -8.87 27.28
C LEU A 568 -8.71 -8.53 25.98
N ASP A 569 -9.79 -7.81 26.11
CA ASP A 569 -10.48 -7.17 24.97
C ASP A 569 -9.62 -6.01 24.40
N PRO A 570 -9.86 -5.56 23.16
CA PRO A 570 -9.27 -4.31 22.69
C PRO A 570 -9.56 -3.14 23.63
N GLY A 571 -8.51 -2.40 24.01
CA GLY A 571 -8.65 -1.33 25.00
C GLY A 571 -7.32 -0.86 25.59
N LEU A 572 -7.43 0.09 26.54
CA LEU A 572 -6.29 0.69 27.26
C LEU A 572 -6.11 -0.02 28.59
N TYR A 573 -4.88 -0.42 28.92
CA TYR A 573 -4.54 -1.14 30.13
C TYR A 573 -3.31 -0.53 30.79
N THR A 574 -3.22 -0.71 32.14
CA THR A 574 -2.10 -0.24 32.94
C THR A 574 -1.68 -1.35 33.89
N ALA A 575 -0.40 -1.73 33.87
CA ALA A 575 0.22 -2.60 34.86
C ALA A 575 1.06 -1.75 35.80
N ILE A 576 0.81 -1.86 37.10
CA ILE A 576 1.52 -1.14 38.15
C ILE A 576 2.42 -2.14 38.87
N LEU A 577 3.73 -1.87 38.88
CA LEU A 577 4.72 -2.62 39.66
C LEU A 577 5.10 -1.82 40.88
N SER A 578 4.89 -2.41 42.05
CA SER A 578 5.27 -1.89 43.38
C SER A 578 6.03 -2.95 44.18
N GLY A 579 6.65 -2.53 45.26
CA GLY A 579 7.25 -3.47 46.21
C GLY A 579 6.28 -3.83 47.32
N LYS A 580 6.23 -5.12 47.69
CA LYS A 580 5.45 -5.59 48.84
C LYS A 580 5.88 -4.84 50.08
N ASP A 581 4.89 -4.53 50.94
CA ASP A 581 5.11 -3.83 52.23
C ASP A 581 5.90 -2.50 52.10
N LEU A 582 5.65 -1.75 51.02
CA LEU A 582 6.35 -0.50 50.66
C LEU A 582 7.85 -0.69 50.38
N GLY A 583 8.26 -1.90 49.97
CA GLY A 583 9.62 -2.21 49.50
C GLY A 583 10.01 -1.33 48.34
N THR A 584 11.29 -0.99 48.22
CA THR A 584 11.84 -0.20 47.13
C THR A 584 13.04 -0.89 46.52
N GLY A 585 13.36 -0.58 45.24
CA GLY A 585 14.51 -1.14 44.55
C GLY A 585 14.36 -1.08 43.04
N ILE A 586 15.35 -1.58 42.30
CA ILE A 586 15.26 -1.65 40.85
C ILE A 586 14.36 -2.82 40.45
N GLY A 587 13.33 -2.54 39.65
CA GLY A 587 12.38 -3.53 39.13
C GLY A 587 12.21 -3.44 37.64
N VAL A 588 11.70 -4.52 37.02
CA VAL A 588 11.32 -4.58 35.61
C VAL A 588 9.86 -5.00 35.55
N VAL A 589 9.07 -4.23 34.77
CA VAL A 589 7.74 -4.63 34.33
C VAL A 589 7.82 -5.03 32.86
N GLU A 590 7.20 -6.17 32.51
CA GLU A 590 7.20 -6.70 31.14
C GLU A 590 5.79 -7.11 30.73
N VAL A 591 5.45 -6.87 29.46
CA VAL A 591 4.20 -7.33 28.84
C VAL A 591 4.54 -8.07 27.56
N PHE A 592 4.10 -9.32 27.45
CA PHE A 592 4.34 -10.20 26.30
C PHE A 592 3.03 -10.55 25.61
N ASP A 593 3.00 -10.45 24.29
CA ASP A 593 1.95 -11.03 23.45
C ASP A 593 2.18 -12.55 23.35
N LEU A 594 1.21 -13.35 23.81
CA LEU A 594 1.28 -14.81 23.80
C LEU A 594 0.65 -15.46 22.55
N VAL A 595 -0.06 -14.69 21.72
CA VAL A 595 -0.78 -15.21 20.55
C VAL A 595 -0.55 -14.31 19.35
N ALA A 596 0.44 -14.64 18.52
CA ALA A 596 0.66 -13.96 17.26
C ALA A 596 -0.53 -14.17 16.29
N GLY A 597 -0.83 -13.16 15.45
CA GLY A 597 -1.78 -13.31 14.35
C GLY A 597 -3.27 -13.38 14.72
N SER A 598 -3.66 -13.06 15.96
CA SER A 598 -5.05 -13.16 16.45
C SER A 598 -6.01 -12.04 15.98
N GLY A 599 -5.59 -11.18 15.03
CA GLY A 599 -6.39 -10.00 14.63
C GLY A 599 -6.39 -8.86 15.64
N SER A 600 -5.55 -8.97 16.69
CA SER A 600 -5.29 -7.96 17.72
C SER A 600 -3.81 -7.96 18.06
N GLN A 601 -3.27 -6.80 18.48
CA GLN A 601 -1.84 -6.62 18.74
C GLN A 601 -1.60 -5.60 19.85
N LEU A 602 -0.39 -5.57 20.42
CA LEU A 602 0.06 -4.52 21.30
C LEU A 602 0.39 -3.27 20.44
N GLY A 603 -0.33 -2.17 20.65
CA GLY A 603 -0.27 -0.99 19.77
C GLY A 603 0.78 0.05 20.14
N ASN A 604 1.12 0.19 21.40
CA ASN A 604 2.13 1.12 21.92
C ASN A 604 2.71 0.68 23.25
N ILE A 605 3.78 1.35 23.62
CA ILE A 605 4.42 1.27 24.93
C ILE A 605 4.37 2.68 25.56
N SER A 606 3.91 2.79 26.78
CA SER A 606 4.01 4.02 27.56
C SER A 606 4.34 3.65 29.00
N THR A 607 5.55 3.93 29.45
CA THR A 607 5.95 3.61 30.81
C THR A 607 6.34 4.87 31.57
N ARG A 608 5.81 4.99 32.79
CA ARG A 608 6.12 6.06 33.75
C ARG A 608 6.90 5.48 34.90
N GLY A 609 8.01 6.10 35.27
CA GLY A 609 8.82 5.71 36.41
C GLY A 609 9.72 6.83 36.89
N PHE A 610 10.38 6.60 38.01
CA PHE A 610 11.35 7.54 38.57
C PHE A 610 12.67 7.45 37.75
N VAL A 611 13.20 8.59 37.32
CA VAL A 611 14.48 8.74 36.66
C VAL A 611 15.48 9.29 37.69
N GLY A 612 16.44 8.47 38.08
CA GLY A 612 17.54 8.84 38.98
C GLY A 612 18.81 9.20 38.19
N THR A 613 19.95 8.99 38.82
CA THR A 613 21.29 9.26 38.23
C THR A 613 22.05 7.95 37.99
N ASN A 614 23.09 8.00 37.17
CA ASN A 614 23.96 6.86 36.84
C ASN A 614 23.15 5.68 36.19
N ASP A 615 23.04 4.54 36.91
CA ASP A 615 22.33 3.35 36.41
C ASP A 615 20.86 3.31 36.87
N ASP A 616 20.45 4.23 37.76
CA ASP A 616 19.09 4.38 38.26
C ASP A 616 18.20 5.20 37.32
N VAL A 617 18.22 4.86 36.03
CA VAL A 617 17.52 5.58 34.95
C VAL A 617 16.32 4.77 34.45
N LEU A 618 15.43 5.41 33.70
CA LEU A 618 14.29 4.76 33.07
C LEU A 618 14.73 4.17 31.74
N ILE A 619 14.62 2.84 31.59
CA ILE A 619 15.03 2.10 30.40
C ILE A 619 13.82 1.36 29.84
N GLY A 620 13.42 1.70 28.61
CA GLY A 620 12.41 0.98 27.85
C GLY A 620 13.05 0.09 26.79
N GLY A 621 12.73 -1.20 26.80
CA GLY A 621 13.14 -2.15 25.80
C GLY A 621 11.94 -2.71 25.07
N TRP A 622 12.12 -3.02 23.78
CA TRP A 622 11.10 -3.66 22.96
C TRP A 622 11.73 -4.52 21.87
N ILE A 623 10.91 -5.42 21.33
CA ILE A 623 11.28 -6.25 20.18
C ILE A 623 10.37 -5.86 19.01
N VAL A 624 10.97 -5.49 17.90
CA VAL A 624 10.28 -5.30 16.62
C VAL A 624 10.25 -6.64 15.90
N ARG A 625 9.06 -7.16 15.61
CA ARG A 625 8.87 -8.42 14.87
C ARG A 625 7.81 -8.25 13.79
N GLY A 626 7.95 -9.02 12.71
CA GLY A 626 6.99 -9.19 11.63
C GLY A 626 7.40 -10.36 10.76
N ASP A 627 6.61 -10.63 9.75
CA ASP A 627 6.84 -11.76 8.83
C ASP A 627 8.03 -11.51 7.88
N ASP A 628 8.50 -10.26 7.77
CA ASP A 628 9.69 -9.89 7.00
C ASP A 628 10.88 -9.62 7.95
N PRO A 629 11.91 -10.48 7.97
CA PRO A 629 13.10 -10.27 8.79
C PRO A 629 13.94 -9.05 8.35
N ASN A 630 13.74 -8.55 7.14
CA ASN A 630 14.40 -7.35 6.60
C ASN A 630 13.51 -6.10 6.65
N GLY A 631 12.29 -6.24 7.16
CA GLY A 631 11.34 -5.14 7.30
C GLY A 631 11.81 -4.11 8.33
N ASN A 632 11.27 -2.92 8.21
CA ASN A 632 11.55 -1.80 9.10
C ASN A 632 10.24 -1.27 9.71
N ALA A 633 10.23 -0.95 11.01
CA ALA A 633 9.13 -0.25 11.67
C ALA A 633 9.47 1.23 11.79
N ARG A 634 8.62 2.11 11.29
CA ARG A 634 8.72 3.54 11.57
C ARG A 634 8.07 3.83 12.91
N VAL A 635 8.81 4.40 13.84
CA VAL A 635 8.34 4.64 15.20
C VAL A 635 8.57 6.10 15.64
N LEU A 636 7.69 6.59 16.47
CA LEU A 636 7.95 7.77 17.30
C LEU A 636 8.33 7.29 18.70
N ILE A 637 9.49 7.73 19.19
CA ILE A 637 9.92 7.51 20.58
C ILE A 637 9.94 8.88 21.26
N ARG A 638 9.35 9.00 22.45
CA ARG A 638 9.38 10.26 23.21
C ARG A 638 9.58 10.04 24.70
N ALA A 639 10.22 11.02 25.35
CA ALA A 639 10.40 11.10 26.77
C ALA A 639 9.74 12.39 27.29
N LEU A 640 8.75 12.21 28.17
CA LEU A 640 8.03 13.34 28.75
C LEU A 640 8.43 13.52 30.22
N GLY A 641 8.35 14.76 30.67
CA GLY A 641 8.64 15.13 32.05
C GLY A 641 7.78 16.32 32.47
N PRO A 642 8.08 17.56 32.07
CA PRO A 642 7.37 18.76 32.51
C PRO A 642 5.87 18.73 32.28
N SER A 643 5.41 18.15 31.14
CA SER A 643 3.98 18.04 30.80
C SER A 643 3.20 17.11 31.74
N LEU A 644 3.87 16.22 32.50
CA LEU A 644 3.25 15.31 33.44
C LEU A 644 2.64 16.04 34.65
N THR A 645 3.05 17.27 34.91
CA THR A 645 2.43 18.13 35.94
C THR A 645 0.92 18.29 35.70
N GLY A 646 0.50 18.39 34.43
CA GLY A 646 -0.92 18.48 34.04
C GLY A 646 -1.72 17.21 34.34
N PHE A 647 -1.06 16.09 34.61
CA PHE A 647 -1.64 14.80 34.97
C PHE A 647 -1.48 14.47 36.48
N GLY A 648 -1.12 15.47 37.31
CA GLY A 648 -1.04 15.32 38.76
C GLY A 648 0.28 14.77 39.29
N VAL A 649 1.33 14.66 38.49
CA VAL A 649 2.66 14.22 38.92
C VAL A 649 3.36 15.36 39.65
N HIS A 650 3.73 15.14 40.91
CA HIS A 650 4.26 16.21 41.79
C HIS A 650 5.77 16.45 41.63
N ASN A 651 6.53 15.47 41.19
CA ASN A 651 7.98 15.56 40.98
C ASN A 651 8.36 15.16 39.55
N PRO A 652 7.87 15.89 38.52
CA PRO A 652 8.19 15.54 37.13
C PRO A 652 9.66 15.82 36.81
N LEU A 653 10.25 15.02 35.92
CA LEU A 653 11.60 15.25 35.42
C LEU A 653 11.64 16.56 34.62
N ALA A 654 12.47 17.50 35.00
CA ALA A 654 12.43 18.87 34.49
C ALA A 654 12.89 19.00 33.03
N ASP A 655 13.85 18.17 32.60
CA ASP A 655 14.49 18.22 31.27
C ASP A 655 14.95 16.81 30.92
N PRO A 656 14.06 15.97 30.30
CA PRO A 656 14.40 14.61 29.88
C PRO A 656 15.26 14.60 28.61
N THR A 657 16.28 13.73 28.59
CA THR A 657 17.05 13.38 27.39
C THR A 657 16.79 11.93 27.01
N LEU A 658 16.87 11.62 25.73
CA LEU A 658 16.56 10.33 25.16
C LEU A 658 17.73 9.77 24.36
N GLU A 659 18.16 8.54 24.67
CA GLU A 659 19.16 7.79 23.89
C GLU A 659 18.52 6.53 23.35
N LEU A 660 18.72 6.22 22.06
CA LEU A 660 18.29 4.98 21.40
C LEU A 660 19.49 4.08 21.16
N HIS A 661 19.38 2.81 21.56
CA HIS A 661 20.43 1.80 21.44
C HIS A 661 19.97 0.62 20.63
N ASP A 662 20.88 0.04 19.83
CA ASP A 662 20.67 -1.24 19.13
C ASP A 662 20.79 -2.45 20.07
N ALA A 663 20.64 -3.67 19.52
CA ALA A 663 20.75 -4.92 20.26
C ALA A 663 22.15 -5.16 20.88
N ASN A 664 23.20 -4.46 20.42
CA ASN A 664 24.56 -4.53 20.92
C ASN A 664 24.87 -3.46 21.98
N GLY A 665 23.88 -2.60 22.29
CA GLY A 665 24.03 -1.48 23.21
C GLY A 665 24.71 -0.26 22.61
N THR A 666 24.85 -0.17 21.28
CA THR A 666 25.41 0.99 20.57
C THR A 666 24.36 2.08 20.46
N ILE A 667 24.72 3.33 20.80
CA ILE A 667 23.83 4.48 20.60
C ILE A 667 23.67 4.71 19.09
N THR A 668 22.43 4.60 18.61
CA THR A 668 22.07 4.84 17.20
C THR A 668 21.46 6.23 16.97
N ALA A 669 20.82 6.79 18.00
CA ALA A 669 20.26 8.15 17.96
C ALA A 669 20.15 8.71 19.38
N SER A 670 20.12 10.04 19.49
CA SER A 670 19.81 10.76 20.72
C SER A 670 18.96 11.99 20.44
N ASN A 671 18.24 12.47 21.45
CA ASN A 671 17.51 13.73 21.37
C ASN A 671 17.39 14.37 22.76
N ASP A 672 17.61 15.70 22.79
CA ASP A 672 17.44 16.54 23.97
C ASP A 672 16.11 17.33 23.92
N ASN A 673 15.86 18.00 22.80
CA ASN A 673 14.66 18.82 22.61
C ASN A 673 13.96 18.41 21.32
N TRP A 674 12.70 17.98 21.39
CA TRP A 674 11.96 17.33 20.30
C TRP A 674 11.84 18.12 18.99
N GLN A 675 12.02 19.45 19.02
CA GLN A 675 11.88 20.30 17.82
C GLN A 675 13.09 20.23 16.89
N THR A 676 14.25 19.78 17.39
CA THR A 676 15.53 19.72 16.66
C THR A 676 16.10 18.32 16.72
N ASN A 677 16.53 17.79 15.58
CA ASN A 677 17.25 16.52 15.52
C ASN A 677 18.71 16.72 15.91
N ASP A 678 19.19 16.03 16.94
CA ASP A 678 20.55 16.25 17.49
C ASP A 678 21.67 15.80 16.53
N GLN A 679 21.43 14.81 15.65
CA GLN A 679 22.43 14.32 14.71
C GLN A 679 22.60 15.25 13.51
N THR A 680 21.49 15.78 12.99
CA THR A 680 21.49 16.60 11.78
C THR A 680 21.45 18.10 12.05
N HIS A 681 21.09 18.50 13.26
CA HIS A 681 20.81 19.89 13.68
C HIS A 681 19.71 20.57 12.85
N GLN A 682 18.86 19.78 12.18
CA GLN A 682 17.71 20.25 11.40
C GLN A 682 16.44 20.21 12.25
N SER A 683 15.45 21.03 11.88
CA SER A 683 14.13 20.96 12.50
C SER A 683 13.44 19.66 12.13
N GLN A 684 12.95 18.93 13.13
CA GLN A 684 12.05 17.77 12.97
C GLN A 684 10.63 18.08 13.48
N GLN A 685 10.35 19.34 13.80
CA GLN A 685 9.10 19.78 14.43
C GLN A 685 7.87 19.44 13.58
N ALA A 686 7.89 19.75 12.29
CA ALA A 686 6.76 19.50 11.39
C ALA A 686 6.46 18.00 11.26
N GLU A 687 7.48 17.16 11.18
CA GLU A 687 7.34 15.71 11.11
C GLU A 687 6.69 15.15 12.37
N ILE A 688 7.20 15.54 13.55
CA ILE A 688 6.66 15.07 14.83
C ILE A 688 5.24 15.62 15.07
N GLN A 689 4.96 16.88 14.73
CA GLN A 689 3.60 17.45 14.81
C GLN A 689 2.62 16.71 13.87
N GLY A 690 3.07 16.32 12.69
CA GLY A 690 2.27 15.54 11.73
C GLY A 690 1.82 14.18 12.25
N THR A 691 2.49 13.61 13.26
CA THR A 691 2.05 12.38 13.92
C THR A 691 0.86 12.58 14.90
N GLY A 692 0.54 13.81 15.27
CA GLY A 692 -0.44 14.12 16.32
C GLY A 692 0.03 13.80 17.74
N LEU A 693 1.29 13.39 17.94
CA LEU A 693 1.85 12.92 19.21
C LEU A 693 3.00 13.82 19.70
N ALA A 694 3.14 15.03 19.16
CA ALA A 694 4.20 15.96 19.55
C ALA A 694 4.15 16.27 21.06
N PRO A 695 5.32 16.29 21.76
CA PRO A 695 5.37 16.80 23.13
C PRO A 695 4.84 18.23 23.24
N THR A 696 4.22 18.56 24.37
CA THR A 696 3.64 19.90 24.60
C THR A 696 4.63 20.89 25.21
N ASN A 697 5.72 20.39 25.79
CA ASN A 697 6.78 21.19 26.36
C ASN A 697 8.06 21.13 25.50
N SER A 698 8.76 22.25 25.34
CA SER A 698 9.95 22.33 24.47
C SER A 698 11.18 21.63 25.06
N PHE A 699 11.22 21.37 26.37
CA PHE A 699 12.31 20.63 27.04
C PHE A 699 12.14 19.12 26.97
N GLU A 700 11.04 18.62 26.42
CA GLU A 700 10.81 17.18 26.26
C GLU A 700 11.50 16.65 25.02
N SER A 701 11.89 15.38 25.04
CA SER A 701 12.59 14.72 23.95
C SER A 701 11.64 13.90 23.09
N ALA A 702 11.85 13.90 21.76
CA ALA A 702 11.22 12.95 20.86
C ALA A 702 12.02 12.78 19.57
N MET A 703 11.90 11.60 18.96
CA MET A 703 12.47 11.32 17.65
C MET A 703 11.57 10.43 16.82
N VAL A 704 11.49 10.68 15.53
CA VAL A 704 10.95 9.73 14.55
C VAL A 704 12.13 8.99 13.93
N THR A 705 12.07 7.67 13.96
CA THR A 705 13.14 6.83 13.43
C THR A 705 12.59 5.56 12.82
N VAL A 706 13.43 4.88 12.04
CA VAL A 706 13.13 3.60 11.40
C VAL A 706 13.96 2.52 12.09
N LEU A 707 13.27 1.51 12.63
CA LEU A 707 13.89 0.40 13.35
C LEU A 707 13.82 -0.88 12.54
N PRO A 708 14.94 -1.60 12.38
CA PRO A 708 14.93 -2.95 11.81
C PRO A 708 14.24 -3.95 12.75
N ALA A 709 13.89 -5.12 12.23
CA ALA A 709 13.49 -6.25 13.06
C ALA A 709 14.59 -6.57 14.09
N GLY A 710 14.20 -6.82 15.33
CA GLY A 710 15.13 -7.11 16.42
C GLY A 710 14.84 -6.34 17.70
N GLN A 711 15.82 -6.34 18.60
CA GLN A 711 15.75 -5.68 19.88
C GLN A 711 16.23 -4.23 19.78
N SER A 712 15.53 -3.34 20.45
CA SER A 712 15.94 -1.95 20.64
C SER A 712 15.68 -1.51 22.06
N THR A 713 16.48 -0.56 22.55
CA THR A 713 16.38 -0.03 23.90
C THR A 713 16.47 1.50 23.85
N ALA A 714 15.59 2.17 24.56
CA ALA A 714 15.73 3.60 24.80
C ALA A 714 15.95 3.90 26.27
N ILE A 715 16.80 4.87 26.56
CA ILE A 715 17.20 5.31 27.91
C ILE A 715 16.79 6.75 28.09
N VAL A 716 16.01 7.01 29.14
CA VAL A 716 15.64 8.36 29.56
C VAL A 716 16.49 8.78 30.75
N ARG A 717 17.15 9.94 30.63
CA ARG A 717 17.95 10.56 31.68
C ARG A 717 17.47 11.99 31.93
N GLY A 718 17.76 12.52 33.11
CA GLY A 718 17.63 13.96 33.32
C GLY A 718 18.88 14.69 32.89
N LYS A 719 18.73 15.75 32.12
CA LYS A 719 19.82 16.61 31.65
C LYS A 719 20.63 17.10 32.84
N SER A 720 21.94 17.08 32.74
CA SER A 720 22.88 17.49 33.78
C SER A 720 22.70 16.77 35.13
N GLY A 721 22.18 15.53 35.12
CA GLY A 721 21.95 14.73 36.31
C GLY A 721 20.65 15.09 37.06
N GLY A 722 19.71 15.76 36.41
CA GLY A 722 18.37 15.98 36.92
C GLY A 722 17.65 14.69 37.29
N THR A 723 16.76 14.70 38.29
CA THR A 723 15.98 13.55 38.73
C THR A 723 14.52 13.88 38.82
N GLY A 724 13.64 12.90 38.70
CA GLY A 724 12.18 13.08 38.81
C GLY A 724 11.42 11.99 38.07
N VAL A 725 10.10 12.11 38.03
CA VAL A 725 9.24 11.17 37.33
C VAL A 725 9.19 11.53 35.84
N GLY A 726 9.54 10.58 34.99
CA GLY A 726 9.45 10.72 33.53
C GLY A 726 8.67 9.59 32.88
N THR A 727 8.33 9.75 31.58
CA THR A 727 7.80 8.67 30.77
C THR A 727 8.76 8.34 29.62
N ILE A 728 8.72 7.10 29.18
CA ILE A 728 9.17 6.67 27.88
C ILE A 728 7.99 6.10 27.11
N GLU A 729 7.81 6.55 25.89
CA GLU A 729 6.70 6.12 25.04
C GLU A 729 7.19 5.78 23.65
N VAL A 730 6.69 4.69 23.09
CA VAL A 730 7.00 4.21 21.74
C VAL A 730 5.70 3.95 21.01
N TYR A 731 5.56 4.57 19.85
CA TYR A 731 4.38 4.45 18.99
C TYR A 731 4.80 3.93 17.63
N ASN A 732 4.13 2.89 17.15
CA ASN A 732 4.26 2.46 15.77
C ASN A 732 3.55 3.48 14.87
N LEU A 733 4.26 4.05 13.90
CA LEU A 733 3.72 4.99 12.94
C LEU A 733 3.33 4.26 11.64
N PRO A 734 2.24 4.69 10.98
CA PRO A 734 1.83 4.11 9.69
C PRO A 734 2.82 4.42 8.57
#